data_9d3a5a31d3f44f523ed371f2f3a48a4b
#
_entry.id   9d3a5a31d3f44f523ed371f2f3a48a4b
#
_cell.length_a   1.000
_cell.length_b   1.000
_cell.length_c   1.000
_cell.angle_alpha   90.00
_cell.angle_beta   90.00
_cell.angle_gamma   90.00
#
_symmetry.space_group_name_H-M   'P 1'
#
loop_
_entity.id
_entity.type
_entity.pdbx_description
1 polymer ?
#
loop_
_entity_poly.entity_id
_entity_poly.type
_entity_poly.pdbx_seq_one_letter_code
_entity_poly.pdbx_strand_id
1 'polypeptide(L)'
;MIKYKLNRFLFTTLLFVLALASGCSTQKNTPVTRTYHNITSRYNYYFNAKESYNSALNRVEESFSYNYTFPLPVLLLGDKQVASMVGGDMDRAITKCTDMISRHSITVKPERKRGVQSPKERQFYNQNEFVRWVREGWLLIGKARAWKGAYDEARMTLEYNLVQFPETPIFYESQIWLARLDILANDFVAAEDRLRALSSNRRYPKDKHFRHLLESTYALLYQRQENVPQTIKYLERALENAPDKEHRTRYMFLLAQLYQIEKKFAESNRYFQRVIRANPSYEMSFNARVNIASNFQGRGSGNEMVRELNKMANDEKNTEFLDQIYFALGNIEQTRGNMDKAIEYYQLSAQKSVNNNHQKGLSYLILADYFFEKPNYTQSQAYYDSAYHALDQDFPGYTELEVKAQNLNKLVENLNIVSREDSLQRVAAMSPRERDAIIAELIKAVREEEERLRQEEREGRDRFAHFQQTQRGRTQPDQGGKWYFYNQSSLSYGLSEFQMRWGRRKLEDNWRRSNKREALDQTLAQTQTSATDTSGMPAKVLDNKSREFYLQYLPLNDSLLAQSHEQIQEALFRVGETYENQLKDYPEAIKAYELLAQRYPQSEFTLSAYYNLYQIARFNQQPDQMERHKQRLISQFPNSTYALMLSNPNYLENLQKENRLREEYYQNTFELYRQGQCNDATRMAREGLSRYADSDVAPMFQFIIAQCAGRSGNIRAYRAELNTVIEQYPQSEVAQSAATIITMLDQRELQLASAQPDEVGESQPADGVTAPVVGYSTPQGEHLFLAIVPKNSPINQLRFNLVSFNVDHYINLNLNVTSTELTDFVVLIQVESFKSRQEAMEYFIKVNAEQGLMGGLPEADYSYVVISRDNLEVFKGDKSVAGYLNFFRENYLN
;
A
#
# COMPACT_ATOMS: atom_id res chain seq x y z
N MET A 1 19.31 -58.58 -69.29
CA MET A 1 19.27 -57.11 -69.05
C MET A 1 18.41 -56.74 -67.82
N ILE A 2 17.28 -57.36 -67.58
CA ILE A 2 16.37 -57.05 -66.46
C ILE A 2 17.02 -57.33 -65.10
N LYS A 3 17.66 -58.49 -64.89
CA LYS A 3 18.39 -58.80 -63.64
C LYS A 3 19.51 -57.82 -63.30
N TYR A 4 20.20 -57.28 -64.29
CA TYR A 4 21.28 -56.34 -64.09
C TYR A 4 20.75 -54.89 -63.67
N LYS A 5 19.60 -54.49 -64.19
CA LYS A 5 18.90 -53.29 -63.82
C LYS A 5 18.30 -53.37 -62.40
N LEU A 6 17.77 -54.57 -62.06
CA LEU A 6 17.19 -54.82 -60.75
C LEU A 6 18.27 -54.85 -59.66
N ASN A 7 19.43 -55.47 -59.87
CA ASN A 7 20.55 -55.46 -58.94
C ASN A 7 21.18 -54.08 -58.82
N ARG A 8 21.25 -53.27 -59.84
CA ARG A 8 21.68 -51.89 -59.77
C ARG A 8 20.72 -51.03 -58.98
N PHE A 9 19.41 -51.26 -59.19
CA PHE A 9 18.37 -50.54 -58.42
C PHE A 9 18.38 -50.98 -56.95
N LEU A 10 18.48 -52.25 -56.64
CA LEU A 10 18.65 -52.75 -55.26
C LEU A 10 19.93 -52.24 -54.60
N PHE A 11 21.05 -52.15 -55.28
CA PHE A 11 22.32 -51.65 -54.80
C PHE A 11 22.27 -50.13 -54.54
N THR A 12 21.63 -49.38 -55.45
CA THR A 12 21.42 -47.94 -55.22
C THR A 12 20.45 -47.62 -54.07
N THR A 13 19.37 -48.44 -53.93
CA THR A 13 18.45 -48.32 -52.77
C THR A 13 19.11 -48.74 -51.44
N LEU A 14 19.93 -49.83 -51.49
CA LEU A 14 20.71 -50.25 -50.32
C LEU A 14 21.77 -49.22 -49.92
N LEU A 15 22.45 -48.59 -50.87
CA LEU A 15 23.38 -47.49 -50.65
C LEU A 15 22.66 -46.26 -50.10
N PHE A 16 21.45 -45.94 -50.55
CA PHE A 16 20.62 -44.83 -50.08
C PHE A 16 20.12 -45.08 -48.64
N VAL A 17 19.73 -46.34 -48.32
CA VAL A 17 19.33 -46.73 -46.95
C VAL A 17 20.53 -46.72 -46.00
N LEU A 18 21.72 -47.18 -46.42
CA LEU A 18 22.96 -47.09 -45.63
C LEU A 18 23.41 -45.64 -45.42
N ALA A 19 23.25 -44.76 -46.41
CA ALA A 19 23.52 -43.35 -46.28
C ALA A 19 22.56 -42.68 -45.31
N LEU A 20 21.28 -43.07 -45.32
CA LEU A 20 20.27 -42.60 -44.34
C LEU A 20 20.60 -43.07 -42.91
N ALA A 21 20.97 -44.37 -42.75
CA ALA A 21 21.35 -44.91 -41.45
C ALA A 21 22.62 -44.25 -40.86
N SER A 22 23.59 -43.88 -41.69
CA SER A 22 24.79 -43.15 -41.26
C SER A 22 24.53 -41.66 -40.92
N GLY A 23 23.37 -41.12 -41.42
CA GLY A 23 22.96 -39.73 -41.16
C GLY A 23 22.44 -39.47 -39.74
N CYS A 24 21.99 -40.51 -39.02
CA CYS A 24 21.34 -40.39 -37.73
C CYS A 24 22.28 -40.22 -36.54
N SER A 25 23.61 -40.31 -36.72
CA SER A 25 24.56 -40.22 -35.62
C SER A 25 25.00 -38.78 -35.30
N THR A 26 24.74 -38.31 -34.08
CA THR A 26 25.25 -37.03 -33.56
C THR A 26 26.71 -37.07 -33.17
N GLN A 27 27.31 -38.26 -33.01
CA GLN A 27 28.73 -38.49 -32.68
C GLN A 27 29.65 -38.27 -33.87
N LYS A 28 29.10 -38.15 -35.11
CA LYS A 28 29.89 -37.94 -36.33
C LYS A 28 29.53 -36.59 -36.97
N ASN A 29 30.55 -35.78 -37.24
CA ASN A 29 30.36 -34.49 -37.90
C ASN A 29 30.75 -34.56 -39.38
N THR A 30 29.87 -35.13 -40.21
CA THR A 30 30.01 -35.23 -41.65
C THR A 30 29.01 -34.32 -42.39
N PRO A 31 29.22 -33.97 -43.66
CA PRO A 31 28.20 -33.23 -44.43
C PRO A 31 26.82 -33.91 -44.42
N VAL A 32 26.77 -35.24 -44.48
CA VAL A 32 25.52 -36.00 -44.49
C VAL A 32 24.81 -35.89 -43.13
N THR A 33 25.53 -36.12 -42.01
CA THR A 33 24.95 -36.01 -40.69
C THR A 33 24.43 -34.61 -40.42
N ARG A 34 25.22 -33.59 -40.73
CA ARG A 34 24.76 -32.15 -40.57
C ARG A 34 23.50 -31.89 -41.41
N THR A 35 23.44 -32.36 -42.66
CA THR A 35 22.25 -32.15 -43.51
C THR A 35 21.02 -32.81 -42.93
N TYR A 36 21.14 -34.08 -42.53
CA TYR A 36 20.05 -34.83 -41.91
C TYR A 36 19.52 -34.11 -40.64
N HIS A 37 20.43 -33.82 -39.72
CA HIS A 37 20.05 -33.18 -38.46
C HIS A 37 19.51 -31.76 -38.66
N ASN A 38 20.03 -30.98 -39.60
CA ASN A 38 19.49 -29.67 -39.93
C ASN A 38 18.07 -29.76 -40.55
N ILE A 39 17.79 -30.69 -41.45
CA ILE A 39 16.46 -30.85 -42.03
C ILE A 39 15.45 -31.30 -40.98
N THR A 40 15.80 -32.35 -40.21
CA THR A 40 14.91 -32.87 -39.17
C THR A 40 14.64 -31.84 -38.08
N SER A 41 15.67 -31.18 -37.62
CA SER A 41 15.53 -30.11 -36.60
C SER A 41 14.63 -28.99 -37.07
N ARG A 42 14.77 -28.56 -38.37
CA ARG A 42 13.97 -27.49 -38.92
C ARG A 42 12.48 -27.81 -38.94
N TYR A 43 12.12 -28.92 -39.57
CA TYR A 43 10.74 -29.24 -39.94
C TYR A 43 9.96 -29.96 -38.85
N ASN A 44 10.60 -30.81 -38.07
CA ASN A 44 9.90 -31.58 -37.03
C ASN A 44 9.88 -30.91 -35.67
N TYR A 45 10.88 -30.09 -35.33
CA TYR A 45 11.02 -29.52 -34.00
C TYR A 45 10.91 -27.99 -33.99
N TYR A 46 11.84 -27.31 -34.68
CA TYR A 46 11.92 -25.85 -34.63
C TYR A 46 10.68 -25.17 -35.21
N PHE A 47 10.16 -25.68 -36.33
CA PHE A 47 8.93 -25.17 -36.92
C PHE A 47 7.77 -25.24 -35.94
N ASN A 48 7.53 -26.38 -35.31
CA ASN A 48 6.45 -26.55 -34.34
C ASN A 48 6.67 -25.71 -33.07
N ALA A 49 7.93 -25.56 -32.59
CA ALA A 49 8.25 -24.71 -31.49
C ALA A 49 7.95 -23.24 -31.81
N LYS A 50 8.35 -22.80 -33.01
CA LYS A 50 8.11 -21.42 -33.47
C LYS A 50 6.63 -21.14 -33.68
N GLU A 51 5.87 -22.11 -34.21
CA GLU A 51 4.41 -22.00 -34.32
C GLU A 51 3.75 -21.83 -32.94
N SER A 52 4.13 -22.63 -31.92
CA SER A 52 3.62 -22.46 -30.54
C SER A 52 3.98 -21.11 -30.01
N TYR A 53 5.22 -20.64 -30.18
CA TYR A 53 5.67 -19.31 -29.76
C TYR A 53 4.88 -18.18 -30.44
N ASN A 54 4.70 -18.25 -31.76
CA ASN A 54 3.95 -17.24 -32.52
C ASN A 54 2.45 -17.26 -32.15
N SER A 55 1.85 -18.44 -31.98
CA SER A 55 0.45 -18.55 -31.52
C SER A 55 0.20 -17.91 -30.19
N ALA A 56 1.17 -18.02 -29.26
CA ALA A 56 1.09 -17.33 -27.99
C ALA A 56 1.08 -15.81 -28.16
N LEU A 57 2.00 -15.26 -28.96
CA LEU A 57 2.06 -13.82 -29.19
C LEU A 57 0.84 -13.28 -29.94
N ASN A 58 0.34 -14.02 -30.95
CA ASN A 58 -0.88 -13.64 -31.66
C ASN A 58 -2.08 -13.61 -30.72
N ARG A 59 -2.19 -14.58 -29.81
CA ARG A 59 -3.26 -14.58 -28.79
C ARG A 59 -3.18 -13.35 -27.88
N VAL A 60 -1.96 -12.93 -27.48
CA VAL A 60 -1.78 -11.69 -26.71
C VAL A 60 -2.28 -10.49 -27.53
N GLU A 61 -1.87 -10.36 -28.79
CA GLU A 61 -2.29 -9.22 -29.64
C GLU A 61 -3.82 -9.20 -29.88
N GLU A 62 -4.48 -10.37 -29.93
CA GLU A 62 -5.93 -10.49 -30.13
C GLU A 62 -6.76 -10.27 -28.85
N SER A 63 -6.22 -10.62 -27.69
CA SER A 63 -6.99 -10.70 -26.44
C SER A 63 -6.54 -9.73 -25.35
N PHE A 64 -5.39 -9.06 -25.52
CA PHE A 64 -4.91 -8.09 -24.54
C PHE A 64 -5.72 -6.80 -24.63
N SER A 65 -6.35 -6.42 -23.52
CA SER A 65 -7.09 -5.16 -23.42
C SER A 65 -6.14 -4.05 -22.98
N TYR A 66 -5.91 -3.09 -23.89
CA TYR A 66 -5.08 -1.92 -23.57
C TYR A 66 -5.85 -0.91 -22.71
N ASN A 67 -5.20 -0.38 -21.69
CA ASN A 67 -5.69 0.83 -21.03
C ASN A 67 -5.17 2.06 -21.79
N TYR A 68 -6.03 2.66 -22.60
CA TYR A 68 -5.68 3.81 -23.46
C TYR A 68 -5.55 5.13 -22.69
N THR A 69 -5.89 5.16 -21.42
CA THR A 69 -5.75 6.35 -20.57
C THR A 69 -4.29 6.63 -20.25
N PHE A 70 -3.48 5.58 -20.18
CA PHE A 70 -2.03 5.66 -19.98
C PHE A 70 -1.28 5.54 -21.31
N PRO A 71 -0.02 5.99 -21.38
CA PRO A 71 0.84 5.69 -22.52
C PRO A 71 0.96 4.19 -22.75
N LEU A 72 0.65 3.75 -23.96
CA LEU A 72 0.74 2.33 -24.29
C LEU A 72 2.19 1.82 -24.09
N PRO A 73 2.39 0.58 -23.66
CA PRO A 73 3.73 0.03 -23.53
C PRO A 73 4.39 -0.18 -24.91
N VAL A 74 5.68 0.13 -25.01
CA VAL A 74 6.48 -0.19 -26.20
C VAL A 74 6.45 -1.70 -26.45
N LEU A 75 6.56 -2.50 -25.39
CA LEU A 75 6.54 -3.97 -25.42
C LEU A 75 5.75 -4.49 -24.22
N LEU A 76 4.91 -5.50 -24.48
CA LEU A 76 4.09 -6.13 -23.43
C LEU A 76 4.86 -7.15 -22.55
N LEU A 77 6.16 -7.25 -22.73
CA LEU A 77 7.02 -8.11 -21.91
C LEU A 77 7.07 -7.58 -20.46
N GLY A 78 6.90 -8.46 -19.50
CA GLY A 78 6.89 -8.12 -18.07
C GLY A 78 5.50 -7.90 -17.49
N ASP A 79 4.46 -7.89 -18.30
CA ASP A 79 3.08 -7.85 -17.83
C ASP A 79 2.65 -9.21 -17.27
N LYS A 80 2.11 -9.23 -16.06
CA LYS A 80 1.69 -10.47 -15.35
C LYS A 80 0.55 -11.19 -16.06
N GLN A 81 -0.40 -10.45 -16.63
CA GLN A 81 -1.52 -11.00 -17.38
C GLN A 81 -1.00 -11.67 -18.65
N VAL A 82 -0.10 -11.02 -19.39
CA VAL A 82 0.53 -11.56 -20.59
C VAL A 82 1.31 -12.83 -20.27
N ALA A 83 2.11 -12.83 -19.20
CA ALA A 83 2.87 -14.02 -18.80
C ALA A 83 1.95 -15.23 -18.53
N SER A 84 0.81 -15.02 -17.90
CA SER A 84 -0.19 -16.08 -17.66
C SER A 84 -0.86 -16.57 -18.96
N MET A 85 -1.15 -15.67 -19.90
CA MET A 85 -1.78 -16.00 -21.19
C MET A 85 -0.89 -16.88 -22.08
N VAL A 86 0.43 -16.68 -22.02
CA VAL A 86 1.38 -17.35 -22.93
C VAL A 86 1.97 -18.63 -22.35
N GLY A 87 1.87 -18.90 -21.05
CA GLY A 87 2.60 -19.93 -20.32
C GLY A 87 2.61 -21.29 -20.99
N GLY A 88 1.45 -21.84 -21.30
CA GLY A 88 1.30 -23.19 -21.88
C GLY A 88 1.88 -23.35 -23.30
N ASP A 89 1.79 -22.32 -24.13
CA ASP A 89 2.35 -22.34 -25.48
C ASP A 89 3.87 -22.16 -25.44
N MET A 90 4.37 -21.31 -24.53
CA MET A 90 5.81 -21.14 -24.31
C MET A 90 6.45 -22.42 -23.77
N ASP A 91 5.77 -23.14 -22.86
CA ASP A 91 6.26 -24.43 -22.38
C ASP A 91 6.33 -25.48 -23.50
N ARG A 92 5.35 -25.51 -24.40
CA ARG A 92 5.41 -26.38 -25.59
C ARG A 92 6.57 -26.03 -26.51
N ALA A 93 6.82 -24.72 -26.72
CA ALA A 93 7.94 -24.26 -27.52
C ALA A 93 9.29 -24.67 -26.89
N ILE A 94 9.44 -24.47 -25.57
CA ILE A 94 10.63 -24.88 -24.80
C ILE A 94 10.86 -26.40 -24.92
N THR A 95 9.82 -27.20 -24.66
CA THR A 95 9.91 -28.66 -24.71
C THR A 95 10.35 -29.13 -26.10
N LYS A 96 9.76 -28.60 -27.17
CA LYS A 96 10.14 -28.97 -28.56
C LYS A 96 11.58 -28.60 -28.89
N CYS A 97 12.05 -27.44 -28.44
CA CYS A 97 13.43 -27.01 -28.62
C CYS A 97 14.40 -27.87 -27.78
N THR A 98 14.05 -28.23 -26.56
CA THR A 98 14.86 -29.10 -25.69
C THR A 98 14.98 -30.51 -26.28
N ASP A 99 13.89 -31.09 -26.78
CA ASP A 99 13.89 -32.37 -27.49
C ASP A 99 14.78 -32.32 -28.75
N MET A 100 14.71 -31.23 -29.51
CA MET A 100 15.56 -31.01 -30.68
C MET A 100 17.05 -30.98 -30.29
N ILE A 101 17.40 -30.25 -29.28
CA ILE A 101 18.77 -30.10 -28.80
C ILE A 101 19.32 -31.46 -28.37
N SER A 102 18.56 -32.21 -27.56
CA SER A 102 19.01 -33.50 -27.02
C SER A 102 19.24 -34.55 -28.14
N ARG A 103 18.43 -34.49 -29.21
CA ARG A 103 18.45 -35.51 -30.28
C ARG A 103 19.28 -35.15 -31.51
N HIS A 104 19.55 -33.85 -31.74
CA HIS A 104 20.11 -33.38 -33.00
C HIS A 104 21.32 -32.46 -32.86
N SER A 105 21.76 -32.13 -31.66
CA SER A 105 22.98 -31.34 -31.45
C SER A 105 24.22 -32.07 -31.92
N ILE A 106 25.05 -31.43 -32.74
CA ILE A 106 26.37 -31.92 -33.17
C ILE A 106 27.43 -30.95 -32.70
N THR A 107 28.12 -31.31 -31.62
CA THR A 107 29.18 -30.50 -30.99
C THR A 107 30.58 -31.04 -31.35
N VAL A 108 30.65 -32.27 -31.87
CA VAL A 108 31.93 -32.90 -32.28
C VAL A 108 32.53 -32.09 -33.42
N LYS A 109 33.83 -31.75 -33.31
CA LYS A 109 34.54 -31.01 -34.37
C LYS A 109 34.72 -31.86 -35.61
N PRO A 110 34.50 -31.31 -36.83
CA PRO A 110 34.77 -32.03 -38.06
C PRO A 110 36.29 -32.22 -38.32
N GLU A 111 36.65 -33.22 -39.08
CA GLU A 111 38.02 -33.43 -39.53
C GLU A 111 38.51 -32.18 -40.32
N ARG A 112 39.68 -31.65 -39.93
CA ARG A 112 40.28 -30.50 -40.60
C ARG A 112 40.95 -30.91 -41.93
N LYS A 113 40.60 -30.20 -43.00
CA LYS A 113 41.33 -30.36 -44.25
C LYS A 113 42.77 -29.87 -44.07
N ARG A 114 43.71 -30.58 -44.72
CA ARG A 114 45.11 -30.19 -44.80
C ARG A 114 45.27 -28.95 -45.68
N GLY A 115 46.09 -28.00 -45.29
CA GLY A 115 46.38 -26.81 -46.06
C GLY A 115 45.95 -25.48 -45.38
N VAL A 116 46.18 -24.35 -46.03
CA VAL A 116 45.79 -22.99 -45.56
C VAL A 116 44.28 -22.81 -45.62
N GLN A 117 43.68 -22.53 -44.46
CA GLN A 117 42.25 -22.36 -44.36
C GLN A 117 41.83 -20.90 -44.64
N SER A 118 40.80 -20.71 -45.45
CA SER A 118 40.14 -19.44 -45.64
C SER A 118 39.51 -18.93 -44.33
N PRO A 119 39.24 -17.62 -44.17
CA PRO A 119 38.57 -17.08 -42.99
C PRO A 119 37.23 -17.74 -42.72
N LYS A 120 36.43 -18.10 -43.73
CA LYS A 120 35.17 -18.80 -43.62
C LYS A 120 35.32 -20.24 -43.11
N GLU A 121 36.36 -20.95 -43.58
CA GLU A 121 36.64 -22.30 -43.08
C GLU A 121 37.13 -22.26 -41.63
N ARG A 122 37.95 -21.30 -41.24
CA ARG A 122 38.36 -21.12 -39.83
C ARG A 122 37.14 -20.86 -38.93
N GLN A 123 36.23 -19.99 -39.35
CA GLN A 123 35.01 -19.72 -38.62
C GLN A 123 34.14 -20.99 -38.51
N PHE A 124 34.02 -21.79 -39.60
CA PHE A 124 33.27 -23.04 -39.58
C PHE A 124 33.85 -24.04 -38.58
N TYR A 125 35.19 -24.25 -38.57
CA TYR A 125 35.83 -25.22 -37.68
C TYR A 125 35.84 -24.77 -36.21
N ASN A 126 35.71 -23.50 -35.96
CA ASN A 126 35.66 -22.95 -34.60
C ASN A 126 34.24 -22.97 -33.98
N GLN A 127 33.20 -23.27 -34.73
CA GLN A 127 31.84 -23.37 -34.21
C GLN A 127 31.70 -24.44 -33.13
N ASN A 128 30.93 -24.16 -32.09
CA ASN A 128 30.64 -25.12 -31.02
C ASN A 128 29.40 -25.98 -31.31
N GLU A 129 28.55 -25.59 -32.24
CA GLU A 129 27.37 -26.34 -32.69
C GLU A 129 27.28 -26.23 -34.22
N PHE A 130 27.09 -27.40 -34.88
CA PHE A 130 27.09 -27.53 -36.36
C PHE A 130 25.69 -27.66 -36.95
N VAL A 131 24.65 -27.80 -36.12
CA VAL A 131 23.25 -27.79 -36.53
C VAL A 131 22.67 -26.39 -36.30
N ARG A 132 22.36 -25.66 -37.41
CA ARG A 132 21.87 -24.30 -37.35
C ARG A 132 20.61 -24.14 -36.47
N TRP A 133 19.68 -25.07 -36.63
CA TRP A 133 18.37 -24.95 -35.95
C TRP A 133 18.46 -25.24 -34.44
N VAL A 134 19.45 -25.99 -34.01
CA VAL A 134 19.76 -26.15 -32.58
C VAL A 134 20.16 -24.80 -31.95
N ARG A 135 21.00 -24.05 -32.65
CA ARG A 135 21.40 -22.69 -32.20
C ARG A 135 20.19 -21.74 -32.11
N GLU A 136 19.34 -21.76 -33.16
CA GLU A 136 18.08 -20.99 -33.16
C GLU A 136 17.11 -21.46 -32.06
N GLY A 137 17.13 -22.74 -31.72
CA GLY A 137 16.33 -23.33 -30.63
C GLY A 137 16.74 -22.79 -29.25
N TRP A 138 18.03 -22.67 -28.98
CA TRP A 138 18.51 -22.06 -27.74
C TRP A 138 18.05 -20.62 -27.57
N LEU A 139 18.10 -19.81 -28.63
CA LEU A 139 17.58 -18.46 -28.62
C LEU A 139 16.07 -18.45 -28.36
N LEU A 140 15.32 -19.34 -29.01
CA LEU A 140 13.86 -19.42 -28.83
C LEU A 140 13.49 -19.82 -27.40
N ILE A 141 14.24 -20.72 -26.76
CA ILE A 141 14.05 -21.09 -25.34
C ILE A 141 14.23 -19.85 -24.45
N GLY A 142 15.30 -19.10 -24.63
CA GLY A 142 15.56 -17.88 -23.85
C GLY A 142 14.42 -16.85 -23.99
N LYS A 143 13.94 -16.64 -25.22
CA LYS A 143 12.81 -15.75 -25.52
C LYS A 143 11.51 -16.24 -24.89
N ALA A 144 11.21 -17.54 -25.00
CA ALA A 144 10.00 -18.12 -24.43
C ALA A 144 9.97 -18.07 -22.90
N ARG A 145 11.13 -18.31 -22.25
CA ARG A 145 11.27 -18.14 -20.80
C ARG A 145 11.05 -16.70 -20.35
N ALA A 146 11.59 -15.73 -21.08
CA ALA A 146 11.37 -14.31 -20.80
C ALA A 146 9.89 -13.92 -20.89
N TRP A 147 9.17 -14.33 -21.93
CA TRP A 147 7.74 -14.08 -22.07
C TRP A 147 6.88 -14.74 -20.99
N LYS A 148 7.28 -15.93 -20.55
CA LYS A 148 6.60 -16.68 -19.48
C LYS A 148 6.82 -16.06 -18.08
N GLY A 149 7.79 -15.15 -17.93
CA GLY A 149 8.15 -14.56 -16.64
C GLY A 149 9.24 -15.32 -15.88
N ALA A 150 9.83 -16.36 -16.48
CA ALA A 150 10.94 -17.14 -15.93
C ALA A 150 12.28 -16.43 -16.26
N TYR A 151 12.51 -15.27 -15.61
CA TYR A 151 13.58 -14.34 -15.99
C TYR A 151 14.98 -14.87 -15.72
N ASP A 152 15.19 -15.58 -14.62
CA ASP A 152 16.49 -16.12 -14.24
C ASP A 152 16.92 -17.24 -15.21
N GLU A 153 16.01 -18.15 -15.55
CA GLU A 153 16.29 -19.20 -16.52
C GLU A 153 16.44 -18.63 -17.94
N ALA A 154 15.70 -17.54 -18.27
CA ALA A 154 15.88 -16.83 -19.51
C ALA A 154 17.29 -16.22 -19.58
N ARG A 155 17.73 -15.55 -18.52
CA ARG A 155 19.08 -14.96 -18.39
C ARG A 155 20.16 -16.02 -18.57
N MET A 156 20.10 -17.11 -17.82
CA MET A 156 21.07 -18.21 -17.95
C MET A 156 21.15 -18.77 -19.38
N THR A 157 19.98 -18.95 -20.03
CA THR A 157 19.94 -19.46 -21.42
C THR A 157 20.54 -18.48 -22.42
N LEU A 158 20.26 -17.18 -22.26
CA LEU A 158 20.77 -16.14 -23.14
C LEU A 158 22.26 -15.92 -22.95
N GLU A 159 22.77 -15.98 -21.72
CA GLU A 159 24.20 -15.91 -21.39
C GLU A 159 24.95 -17.12 -21.95
N TYR A 160 24.37 -18.33 -21.83
CA TYR A 160 24.90 -19.51 -22.50
C TYR A 160 25.08 -19.27 -24.01
N ASN A 161 24.11 -18.60 -24.67
CA ASN A 161 24.23 -18.29 -26.09
C ASN A 161 25.40 -17.37 -26.40
N LEU A 162 25.74 -16.43 -25.49
CA LEU A 162 26.88 -15.53 -25.68
C LEU A 162 28.21 -16.29 -25.71
N VAL A 163 28.33 -17.29 -24.83
CA VAL A 163 29.54 -18.11 -24.75
C VAL A 163 29.65 -19.09 -25.90
N GLN A 164 28.54 -19.72 -26.28
CA GLN A 164 28.53 -20.80 -27.29
C GLN A 164 28.53 -20.31 -28.73
N PHE A 165 27.94 -19.14 -28.99
CA PHE A 165 27.72 -18.65 -30.35
C PHE A 165 28.27 -17.22 -30.58
N PRO A 166 29.53 -16.94 -30.23
CA PRO A 166 30.11 -15.60 -30.30
C PRO A 166 30.05 -15.04 -31.73
N GLU A 167 29.77 -13.72 -31.84
CA GLU A 167 29.75 -12.97 -33.11
C GLU A 167 28.73 -13.44 -34.15
N THR A 168 27.75 -14.27 -33.74
CA THR A 168 26.65 -14.72 -34.61
C THR A 168 25.42 -13.81 -34.43
N PRO A 169 24.42 -13.86 -35.34
CA PRO A 169 23.15 -13.18 -35.15
C PRO A 169 22.47 -13.52 -33.79
N ILE A 170 22.59 -14.77 -33.35
CA ILE A 170 22.07 -15.26 -32.08
C ILE A 170 22.75 -14.55 -30.88
N PHE A 171 24.07 -14.36 -30.96
CA PHE A 171 24.80 -13.59 -29.94
C PHE A 171 24.22 -12.16 -29.78
N TYR A 172 24.04 -11.45 -30.89
CA TYR A 172 23.55 -10.08 -30.86
C TYR A 172 22.10 -10.01 -30.40
N GLU A 173 21.23 -10.93 -30.84
CA GLU A 173 19.84 -10.96 -30.39
C GLU A 173 19.75 -11.34 -28.90
N SER A 174 20.60 -12.29 -28.43
CA SER A 174 20.66 -12.62 -26.99
C SER A 174 21.08 -11.46 -26.12
N GLN A 175 22.03 -10.64 -26.58
CA GLN A 175 22.41 -9.38 -25.89
C GLN A 175 21.23 -8.41 -25.75
N ILE A 176 20.43 -8.25 -26.80
CA ILE A 176 19.22 -7.39 -26.75
C ILE A 176 18.21 -7.94 -25.77
N TRP A 177 17.99 -9.26 -25.75
CA TRP A 177 17.06 -9.86 -24.80
C TRP A 177 17.56 -9.76 -23.37
N LEU A 178 18.88 -9.87 -23.12
CA LEU A 178 19.47 -9.60 -21.80
C LEU A 178 19.26 -8.15 -21.37
N ALA A 179 19.44 -7.17 -22.29
CA ALA A 179 19.13 -5.77 -22.00
C ALA A 179 17.65 -5.56 -21.62
N ARG A 180 16.71 -6.29 -22.26
CA ARG A 180 15.29 -6.26 -21.89
C ARG A 180 15.05 -6.83 -20.49
N LEU A 181 15.76 -7.91 -20.12
CA LEU A 181 15.68 -8.46 -18.76
C LEU A 181 16.29 -7.51 -17.73
N ASP A 182 17.39 -6.82 -18.07
CA ASP A 182 17.99 -5.79 -17.21
C ASP A 182 16.99 -4.63 -16.98
N ILE A 183 16.27 -4.18 -18.03
CA ILE A 183 15.21 -3.17 -17.93
C ILE A 183 14.06 -3.64 -17.01
N LEU A 184 13.63 -4.90 -17.12
CA LEU A 184 12.57 -5.46 -16.27
C LEU A 184 12.99 -5.58 -14.81
N ALA A 185 14.29 -5.78 -14.55
CA ALA A 185 14.87 -5.76 -13.21
C ALA A 185 15.15 -4.35 -12.69
N ASN A 186 14.81 -3.29 -13.45
CA ASN A 186 15.15 -1.89 -13.21
C ASN A 186 16.67 -1.59 -13.13
N ASP A 187 17.52 -2.48 -13.63
CA ASP A 187 18.94 -2.22 -13.82
C ASP A 187 19.17 -1.46 -15.14
N PHE A 188 18.81 -0.20 -15.12
CA PHE A 188 18.88 0.67 -16.29
C PHE A 188 20.31 0.96 -16.75
N VAL A 189 21.28 0.92 -15.83
CA VAL A 189 22.71 1.13 -16.14
C VAL A 189 23.25 -0.03 -16.95
N ALA A 190 23.08 -1.25 -16.50
CA ALA A 190 23.50 -2.45 -17.22
C ALA A 190 22.82 -2.55 -18.59
N ALA A 191 21.52 -2.23 -18.66
CA ALA A 191 20.77 -2.21 -19.92
C ALA A 191 21.36 -1.20 -20.91
N GLU A 192 21.61 0.04 -20.48
CA GLU A 192 22.14 1.09 -21.34
C GLU A 192 23.54 0.77 -21.83
N ASP A 193 24.43 0.29 -20.96
CA ASP A 193 25.80 -0.08 -21.32
C ASP A 193 25.82 -1.21 -22.36
N ARG A 194 24.96 -2.23 -22.18
CA ARG A 194 24.80 -3.32 -23.15
C ARG A 194 24.33 -2.83 -24.51
N LEU A 195 23.29 -1.96 -24.53
CA LEU A 195 22.76 -1.39 -25.75
C LEU A 195 23.78 -0.45 -26.43
N ARG A 196 24.53 0.32 -25.66
CA ARG A 196 25.60 1.19 -26.14
C ARG A 196 26.73 0.37 -26.78
N ALA A 197 27.14 -0.72 -26.14
CA ALA A 197 28.13 -1.66 -26.69
C ALA A 197 27.67 -2.24 -28.04
N LEU A 198 26.38 -2.61 -28.13
CA LEU A 198 25.79 -3.11 -29.40
C LEU A 198 25.75 -2.05 -30.49
N SER A 199 25.32 -0.84 -30.18
CA SER A 199 25.18 0.26 -31.15
C SER A 199 26.54 0.71 -31.70
N SER A 200 27.63 0.62 -30.92
CA SER A 200 28.99 0.96 -31.33
C SER A 200 29.70 -0.19 -32.04
N ASN A 201 29.17 -1.40 -32.02
CA ASN A 201 29.82 -2.57 -32.61
C ASN A 201 29.66 -2.58 -34.13
N ARG A 202 30.79 -2.50 -34.86
CA ARG A 202 30.79 -2.52 -36.33
C ARG A 202 30.24 -3.83 -36.94
N ARG A 203 30.27 -4.94 -36.22
CA ARG A 203 29.77 -6.26 -36.65
C ARG A 203 28.28 -6.48 -36.34
N TYR A 204 27.65 -5.55 -35.63
CA TYR A 204 26.22 -5.63 -35.34
C TYR A 204 25.41 -5.65 -36.66
N PRO A 205 24.44 -6.60 -36.83
CA PRO A 205 23.66 -6.70 -38.07
C PRO A 205 22.85 -5.44 -38.33
N LYS A 206 22.81 -5.00 -39.60
CA LYS A 206 22.18 -3.72 -40.02
C LYS A 206 20.86 -3.91 -40.77
N ASP A 207 20.32 -5.12 -40.80
CA ASP A 207 19.01 -5.39 -41.40
C ASP A 207 17.85 -4.82 -40.55
N LYS A 208 16.63 -4.80 -41.12
CA LYS A 208 15.44 -4.19 -40.45
C LYS A 208 15.12 -4.83 -39.13
N HIS A 209 15.29 -6.15 -39.02
CA HIS A 209 14.98 -6.90 -37.80
C HIS A 209 15.84 -6.42 -36.62
N PHE A 210 17.16 -6.38 -36.80
CA PHE A 210 18.08 -5.98 -35.75
C PHE A 210 17.99 -4.47 -35.42
N ARG A 211 17.71 -3.61 -36.45
CA ARG A 211 17.44 -2.19 -36.19
C ARG A 211 16.19 -2.02 -35.32
N HIS A 212 15.10 -2.71 -35.68
CA HIS A 212 13.88 -2.65 -34.89
C HIS A 212 14.10 -3.15 -33.46
N LEU A 213 14.79 -4.28 -33.26
CA LEU A 213 15.09 -4.80 -31.92
C LEU A 213 15.86 -3.80 -31.06
N LEU A 214 16.91 -3.20 -31.61
CA LEU A 214 17.76 -2.24 -30.90
C LEU A 214 16.97 -0.98 -30.52
N GLU A 215 16.32 -0.34 -31.51
CA GLU A 215 15.61 0.94 -31.31
C GLU A 215 14.39 0.76 -30.41
N SER A 216 13.64 -0.34 -30.54
CA SER A 216 12.50 -0.63 -29.66
C SER A 216 12.93 -0.94 -28.22
N THR A 217 14.14 -1.52 -28.02
CA THR A 217 14.65 -1.78 -26.67
C THR A 217 15.18 -0.49 -26.01
N TYR A 218 15.79 0.43 -26.77
CA TYR A 218 16.08 1.78 -26.27
C TYR A 218 14.78 2.54 -25.92
N ALA A 219 13.75 2.46 -26.79
CA ALA A 219 12.46 3.09 -26.47
C ALA A 219 11.85 2.52 -25.19
N LEU A 220 11.95 1.20 -24.96
CA LEU A 220 11.49 0.56 -23.72
C LEU A 220 12.29 1.03 -22.50
N LEU A 221 13.62 1.14 -22.62
CA LEU A 221 14.50 1.63 -21.55
C LEU A 221 14.06 3.03 -21.11
N TYR A 222 13.96 3.95 -22.05
CA TYR A 222 13.62 5.35 -21.75
C TYR A 222 12.15 5.50 -21.33
N GLN A 223 11.23 4.65 -21.80
CA GLN A 223 9.85 4.63 -21.31
C GLN A 223 9.81 4.23 -19.81
N ARG A 224 10.60 3.23 -19.40
CA ARG A 224 10.70 2.81 -18.01
C ARG A 224 11.40 3.84 -17.11
N GLN A 225 12.27 4.67 -17.67
CA GLN A 225 12.88 5.80 -16.99
C GLN A 225 12.03 7.08 -17.04
N GLU A 226 10.82 7.02 -17.59
CA GLU A 226 9.92 8.17 -17.79
C GLU A 226 10.53 9.32 -18.60
N ASN A 227 11.57 9.03 -19.38
CA ASN A 227 12.25 10.01 -20.23
C ASN A 227 11.52 10.15 -21.58
N VAL A 228 10.44 10.96 -21.60
CA VAL A 228 9.56 11.14 -22.76
C VAL A 228 10.32 11.57 -24.01
N PRO A 229 11.23 12.57 -24.01
CA PRO A 229 11.94 13.00 -25.21
C PRO A 229 12.79 11.89 -25.85
N GLN A 230 13.51 11.11 -25.06
CA GLN A 230 14.31 10.01 -25.58
C GLN A 230 13.43 8.85 -26.04
N THR A 231 12.33 8.57 -25.35
CA THR A 231 11.34 7.57 -25.79
C THR A 231 10.81 7.90 -27.18
N ILE A 232 10.38 9.14 -27.41
CA ILE A 232 9.92 9.61 -28.74
C ILE A 232 10.99 9.36 -29.79
N LYS A 233 12.22 9.82 -29.56
CA LYS A 233 13.35 9.70 -30.49
C LYS A 233 13.59 8.26 -30.96
N TYR A 234 13.65 7.34 -30.01
CA TYR A 234 13.93 5.92 -30.34
C TYR A 234 12.70 5.19 -30.87
N LEU A 235 11.51 5.57 -30.44
CA LEU A 235 10.26 4.99 -30.93
C LEU A 235 9.98 5.39 -32.38
N GLU A 236 10.30 6.62 -32.81
CA GLU A 236 10.22 7.03 -34.23
C GLU A 236 11.12 6.17 -35.11
N ARG A 237 12.35 5.89 -34.67
CA ARG A 237 13.28 5.00 -35.40
C ARG A 237 12.78 3.54 -35.42
N ALA A 238 12.21 3.08 -34.31
CA ALA A 238 11.61 1.76 -34.24
C ALA A 238 10.40 1.64 -35.19
N LEU A 239 9.59 2.70 -35.31
CA LEU A 239 8.43 2.77 -36.21
C LEU A 239 8.83 2.61 -37.69
N GLU A 240 9.97 3.19 -38.11
CA GLU A 240 10.47 3.05 -39.49
C GLU A 240 10.77 1.59 -39.87
N ASN A 241 11.15 0.78 -38.90
CA ASN A 241 11.55 -0.60 -39.06
C ASN A 241 10.54 -1.60 -38.44
N ALA A 242 9.32 -1.15 -38.08
CA ALA A 242 8.30 -1.97 -37.46
C ALA A 242 8.00 -3.23 -38.28
N PRO A 243 7.95 -4.44 -37.68
CA PRO A 243 7.88 -5.71 -38.37
C PRO A 243 6.52 -5.95 -39.04
N ASP A 244 5.44 -5.48 -38.43
CA ASP A 244 4.05 -5.71 -38.84
C ASP A 244 3.16 -4.50 -38.63
N LYS A 245 1.88 -4.63 -38.96
CA LYS A 245 0.88 -3.55 -38.83
C LYS A 245 0.56 -3.26 -37.37
N GLU A 246 0.51 -4.26 -36.52
CA GLU A 246 0.15 -4.21 -35.11
C GLU A 246 1.20 -3.36 -34.34
N HIS A 247 2.47 -3.69 -34.45
CA HIS A 247 3.55 -2.88 -33.89
C HIS A 247 3.53 -1.46 -34.42
N ARG A 248 3.30 -1.27 -35.72
CA ARG A 248 3.25 0.05 -36.34
C ARG A 248 2.11 0.91 -35.78
N THR A 249 0.91 0.36 -35.62
CA THR A 249 -0.24 1.11 -35.09
C THR A 249 -0.08 1.42 -33.61
N ARG A 250 0.44 0.48 -32.83
CA ARG A 250 0.75 0.69 -31.40
C ARG A 250 1.81 1.79 -31.21
N TYR A 251 2.90 1.75 -31.98
CA TYR A 251 3.92 2.79 -31.90
C TYR A 251 3.41 4.17 -32.33
N MET A 252 2.57 4.26 -33.36
CA MET A 252 1.93 5.51 -33.75
C MET A 252 1.00 6.05 -32.67
N PHE A 253 0.25 5.17 -32.01
CA PHE A 253 -0.64 5.55 -30.91
C PHE A 253 0.19 6.04 -29.71
N LEU A 254 1.20 5.29 -29.30
CA LEU A 254 2.09 5.69 -28.21
C LEU A 254 2.82 7.01 -28.51
N LEU A 255 3.34 7.20 -29.72
CA LEU A 255 3.94 8.49 -30.12
C LEU A 255 2.94 9.64 -29.98
N ALA A 256 1.68 9.43 -30.38
CA ALA A 256 0.65 10.44 -30.21
C ALA A 256 0.41 10.80 -28.74
N GLN A 257 0.38 9.80 -27.84
CA GLN A 257 0.25 10.02 -26.40
C GLN A 257 1.47 10.74 -25.81
N LEU A 258 2.69 10.34 -26.19
CA LEU A 258 3.92 10.99 -25.74
C LEU A 258 4.01 12.46 -26.20
N TYR A 259 3.63 12.75 -27.45
CA TYR A 259 3.53 14.14 -27.93
C TYR A 259 2.43 14.92 -27.20
N GLN A 260 1.36 14.26 -26.74
CA GLN A 260 0.33 14.88 -25.91
C GLN A 260 0.88 15.28 -24.54
N ILE A 261 1.68 14.42 -23.90
CA ILE A 261 2.38 14.71 -22.64
C ILE A 261 3.33 15.91 -22.82
N GLU A 262 4.07 15.96 -23.93
CA GLU A 262 4.93 17.09 -24.30
C GLU A 262 4.15 18.37 -24.69
N LYS A 263 2.81 18.34 -24.65
CA LYS A 263 1.91 19.42 -25.09
C LYS A 263 2.12 19.83 -26.55
N LYS A 264 2.69 18.94 -27.36
CA LYS A 264 2.85 19.10 -28.83
C LYS A 264 1.61 18.52 -29.53
N PHE A 265 0.48 19.22 -29.39
CA PHE A 265 -0.82 18.70 -29.80
C PHE A 265 -0.98 18.57 -31.33
N ALA A 266 -0.27 19.33 -32.10
CA ALA A 266 -0.28 19.22 -33.56
C ALA A 266 0.33 17.90 -34.03
N GLU A 267 1.50 17.53 -33.49
CA GLU A 267 2.18 16.26 -33.74
C GLU A 267 1.35 15.08 -33.21
N SER A 268 0.83 15.22 -32.01
CA SER A 268 -0.08 14.23 -31.40
C SER A 268 -1.27 13.93 -32.32
N ASN A 269 -1.99 14.95 -32.76
CA ASN A 269 -3.14 14.80 -33.66
C ASN A 269 -2.75 14.17 -35.00
N ARG A 270 -1.58 14.54 -35.55
CA ARG A 270 -1.05 13.93 -36.77
C ARG A 270 -0.85 12.43 -36.62
N TYR A 271 -0.29 11.98 -35.49
CA TYR A 271 -0.09 10.54 -35.24
C TYR A 271 -1.39 9.82 -34.98
N PHE A 272 -2.33 10.36 -34.18
CA PHE A 272 -3.66 9.76 -34.00
C PHE A 272 -4.43 9.63 -35.33
N GLN A 273 -4.37 10.64 -36.22
CA GLN A 273 -4.96 10.53 -37.54
C GLN A 273 -4.30 9.43 -38.40
N ARG A 274 -2.99 9.23 -38.28
CA ARG A 274 -2.30 8.10 -38.95
C ARG A 274 -2.75 6.75 -38.40
N VAL A 275 -2.97 6.63 -37.09
CA VAL A 275 -3.56 5.44 -36.46
C VAL A 275 -4.93 5.15 -37.06
N ILE A 276 -5.84 6.12 -37.08
CA ILE A 276 -7.20 5.96 -37.65
C ILE A 276 -7.14 5.48 -39.11
N ARG A 277 -6.26 6.09 -39.93
CA ARG A 277 -6.07 5.71 -41.37
C ARG A 277 -5.48 4.31 -41.52
N ALA A 278 -4.75 3.81 -40.54
CA ALA A 278 -4.20 2.44 -40.59
C ALA A 278 -5.23 1.36 -40.33
N ASN A 279 -6.50 1.75 -40.08
CA ASN A 279 -7.62 0.83 -39.76
C ASN A 279 -7.25 -0.19 -38.66
N PRO A 280 -6.99 0.28 -37.42
CA PRO A 280 -6.70 -0.56 -36.25
C PRO A 280 -7.97 -1.27 -35.74
N SER A 281 -7.90 -1.84 -34.52
CA SER A 281 -9.09 -2.29 -33.80
C SER A 281 -10.08 -1.12 -33.59
N TYR A 282 -11.34 -1.46 -33.40
CA TYR A 282 -12.39 -0.45 -33.14
C TYR A 282 -12.03 0.43 -31.94
N GLU A 283 -11.62 -0.21 -30.85
CA GLU A 283 -11.25 0.43 -29.61
C GLU A 283 -10.07 1.42 -29.76
N MET A 284 -9.01 0.99 -30.46
CA MET A 284 -7.87 1.88 -30.72
C MET A 284 -8.26 3.09 -31.61
N SER A 285 -9.11 2.86 -32.62
CA SER A 285 -9.63 3.92 -33.48
C SER A 285 -10.52 4.91 -32.71
N PHE A 286 -11.37 4.36 -31.82
CA PHE A 286 -12.23 5.15 -30.93
C PHE A 286 -11.39 6.04 -30.00
N ASN A 287 -10.43 5.44 -29.29
CA ASN A 287 -9.56 6.18 -28.37
C ASN A 287 -8.71 7.23 -29.08
N ALA A 288 -8.25 6.95 -30.30
CA ALA A 288 -7.55 7.96 -31.10
C ALA A 288 -8.43 9.20 -31.41
N ARG A 289 -9.74 9.01 -31.69
CA ARG A 289 -10.68 10.11 -31.92
C ARG A 289 -10.96 10.92 -30.66
N VAL A 290 -11.15 10.21 -29.52
CA VAL A 290 -11.35 10.84 -28.21
C VAL A 290 -10.13 11.71 -27.84
N ASN A 291 -8.92 11.16 -28.02
CA ASN A 291 -7.69 11.89 -27.73
C ASN A 291 -7.46 13.11 -28.66
N ILE A 292 -7.83 13.03 -29.95
CA ILE A 292 -7.82 14.20 -30.83
C ILE A 292 -8.74 15.30 -30.28
N ALA A 293 -9.91 14.94 -29.79
CA ALA A 293 -10.83 15.89 -29.19
C ALA A 293 -10.29 16.48 -27.86
N SER A 294 -9.66 15.66 -27.04
CA SER A 294 -9.01 16.10 -25.79
C SER A 294 -7.81 17.05 -26.02
N ASN A 295 -7.19 17.01 -27.20
CA ASN A 295 -6.12 17.93 -27.58
C ASN A 295 -6.61 19.33 -28.02
N PHE A 296 -7.90 19.63 -27.88
CA PHE A 296 -8.46 20.91 -28.27
C PHE A 296 -7.90 22.08 -27.45
N GLN A 297 -7.37 23.11 -28.15
CA GLN A 297 -6.71 24.27 -27.54
C GLN A 297 -7.53 25.57 -27.63
N GLY A 298 -8.86 25.46 -27.73
CA GLY A 298 -9.75 26.63 -27.81
C GLY A 298 -9.78 27.32 -29.19
N ARG A 299 -8.95 26.92 -30.17
CA ARG A 299 -8.90 27.47 -31.49
C ARG A 299 -9.32 26.46 -32.57
N GLY A 300 -10.15 26.85 -33.54
CA GLY A 300 -10.52 26.00 -34.68
C GLY A 300 -11.86 25.27 -34.53
N SER A 301 -11.95 24.02 -35.00
CA SER A 301 -13.20 23.27 -35.23
C SER A 301 -13.87 22.66 -33.97
N GLY A 302 -13.76 23.28 -32.80
CA GLY A 302 -14.36 22.77 -31.55
C GLY A 302 -15.83 22.37 -31.65
N ASN A 303 -16.64 23.10 -32.43
CA ASN A 303 -18.06 22.74 -32.67
C ASN A 303 -18.21 21.46 -33.51
N GLU A 304 -17.27 21.19 -34.39
CA GLU A 304 -17.24 19.97 -35.18
C GLU A 304 -16.86 18.77 -34.30
N MET A 305 -15.86 18.94 -33.42
CA MET A 305 -15.47 17.93 -32.45
C MET A 305 -16.63 17.58 -31.49
N VAL A 306 -17.32 18.60 -30.95
CA VAL A 306 -18.49 18.38 -30.09
C VAL A 306 -19.61 17.65 -30.85
N ARG A 307 -19.84 17.98 -32.13
CA ARG A 307 -20.83 17.25 -32.96
C ARG A 307 -20.42 15.81 -33.22
N GLU A 308 -19.14 15.56 -33.47
CA GLU A 308 -18.60 14.20 -33.67
C GLU A 308 -18.74 13.37 -32.40
N LEU A 309 -18.31 13.91 -31.24
CA LEU A 309 -18.43 13.23 -29.95
C LEU A 309 -19.89 12.94 -29.57
N ASN A 310 -20.81 13.90 -29.78
CA ASN A 310 -22.23 13.66 -29.53
C ASN A 310 -22.81 12.59 -30.48
N LYS A 311 -22.36 12.55 -31.75
CA LYS A 311 -22.72 11.46 -32.66
C LYS A 311 -22.19 10.12 -32.16
N MET A 312 -20.99 10.07 -31.60
CA MET A 312 -20.42 8.88 -31.01
C MET A 312 -21.18 8.48 -29.75
N ALA A 313 -21.59 9.42 -28.90
CA ALA A 313 -22.39 9.14 -27.68
C ALA A 313 -23.76 8.53 -27.99
N ASN A 314 -24.35 8.87 -29.13
CA ASN A 314 -25.65 8.34 -29.58
C ASN A 314 -25.55 7.03 -30.37
N ASP A 315 -24.35 6.52 -30.61
CA ASP A 315 -24.15 5.21 -31.26
C ASP A 315 -24.15 4.11 -30.17
N GLU A 316 -25.07 3.17 -30.25
CA GLU A 316 -25.23 2.07 -29.30
C GLU A 316 -23.95 1.23 -29.12
N LYS A 317 -23.06 1.22 -30.10
CA LYS A 317 -21.76 0.54 -30.03
C LYS A 317 -20.82 1.15 -28.98
N ASN A 318 -21.07 2.39 -28.61
CA ASN A 318 -20.22 3.15 -27.69
C ASN A 318 -20.78 3.21 -26.26
N THR A 319 -21.80 2.42 -25.94
CA THR A 319 -22.42 2.43 -24.61
C THR A 319 -21.41 2.16 -23.49
N GLU A 320 -20.41 1.31 -23.72
CA GLU A 320 -19.35 0.99 -22.76
C GLU A 320 -18.25 2.08 -22.67
N PHE A 321 -18.25 3.06 -23.59
CA PHE A 321 -17.26 4.12 -23.70
C PHE A 321 -17.85 5.52 -23.47
N LEU A 322 -19.08 5.61 -22.99
CA LEU A 322 -19.76 6.89 -22.75
C LEU A 322 -19.01 7.76 -21.74
N ASP A 323 -18.39 7.15 -20.76
CA ASP A 323 -17.55 7.82 -19.78
C ASP A 323 -16.40 8.63 -20.43
N GLN A 324 -15.68 8.04 -21.36
CA GLN A 324 -14.60 8.68 -22.08
C GLN A 324 -15.08 9.79 -23.03
N ILE A 325 -16.24 9.59 -23.68
CA ILE A 325 -16.85 10.59 -24.56
C ILE A 325 -17.27 11.81 -23.75
N TYR A 326 -17.99 11.62 -22.64
CA TYR A 326 -18.41 12.73 -21.79
C TYR A 326 -17.24 13.43 -21.12
N PHE A 327 -16.18 12.69 -20.75
CA PHE A 327 -14.94 13.28 -20.26
C PHE A 327 -14.31 14.22 -21.30
N ALA A 328 -14.20 13.77 -22.55
CA ALA A 328 -13.66 14.57 -23.64
C ALA A 328 -14.53 15.81 -23.93
N LEU A 329 -15.87 15.68 -23.88
CA LEU A 329 -16.79 16.83 -23.99
C LEU A 329 -16.57 17.82 -22.83
N GLY A 330 -16.38 17.32 -21.60
CA GLY A 330 -16.05 18.14 -20.44
C GLY A 330 -14.76 18.94 -20.65
N ASN A 331 -13.68 18.28 -21.11
CA ASN A 331 -12.41 18.94 -21.41
C ASN A 331 -12.54 20.05 -22.48
N ILE A 332 -13.36 19.83 -23.54
CA ILE A 332 -13.61 20.84 -24.57
C ILE A 332 -14.34 22.05 -23.99
N GLU A 333 -15.42 21.83 -23.19
CA GLU A 333 -16.19 22.91 -22.59
C GLU A 333 -15.40 23.67 -21.51
N GLN A 334 -14.57 22.97 -20.73
CA GLN A 334 -13.60 23.60 -19.81
C GLN A 334 -12.63 24.52 -20.57
N THR A 335 -12.05 24.04 -21.67
CA THR A 335 -11.12 24.83 -22.51
C THR A 335 -11.80 26.05 -23.12
N ARG A 336 -13.11 25.99 -23.35
CA ARG A 336 -13.93 27.11 -23.82
C ARG A 336 -14.33 28.10 -22.73
N GLY A 337 -14.07 27.78 -21.48
CA GLY A 337 -14.51 28.54 -20.31
C GLY A 337 -15.96 28.28 -19.87
N ASN A 338 -16.64 27.30 -20.44
CA ASN A 338 -18.01 26.92 -20.09
C ASN A 338 -18.02 25.92 -18.93
N MET A 339 -17.60 26.37 -17.74
CA MET A 339 -17.40 25.47 -16.59
C MET A 339 -18.67 24.72 -16.14
N ASP A 340 -19.85 25.36 -16.18
CA ASP A 340 -21.10 24.69 -15.77
C ASP A 340 -21.39 23.46 -16.64
N LYS A 341 -21.21 23.58 -17.95
CA LYS A 341 -21.35 22.44 -18.87
C LYS A 341 -20.24 21.41 -18.70
N ALA A 342 -19.04 21.88 -18.42
CA ALA A 342 -17.92 20.98 -18.17
C ALA A 342 -18.18 20.09 -16.95
N ILE A 343 -18.67 20.68 -15.86
CA ILE A 343 -19.06 19.96 -14.64
C ILE A 343 -20.16 18.93 -14.95
N GLU A 344 -21.22 19.33 -15.68
CA GLU A 344 -22.30 18.43 -16.09
C GLU A 344 -21.75 17.22 -16.87
N TYR A 345 -20.83 17.45 -17.82
CA TYR A 345 -20.23 16.37 -18.58
C TYR A 345 -19.31 15.48 -17.75
N TYR A 346 -18.53 16.02 -16.80
CA TYR A 346 -17.70 15.20 -15.90
C TYR A 346 -18.57 14.36 -14.95
N GLN A 347 -19.70 14.89 -14.48
CA GLN A 347 -20.68 14.13 -13.69
C GLN A 347 -21.30 12.99 -14.52
N LEU A 348 -21.67 13.28 -15.77
CA LEU A 348 -22.16 12.27 -16.71
C LEU A 348 -21.11 11.21 -17.00
N SER A 349 -19.85 11.62 -17.17
CA SER A 349 -18.72 10.68 -17.34
C SER A 349 -18.62 9.71 -16.17
N ALA A 350 -18.58 10.20 -14.93
CA ALA A 350 -18.53 9.36 -13.75
C ALA A 350 -19.77 8.45 -13.61
N GLN A 351 -20.97 8.98 -13.91
CA GLN A 351 -22.23 8.23 -13.83
C GLN A 351 -22.35 7.12 -14.88
N LYS A 352 -21.83 7.35 -16.10
CA LYS A 352 -21.93 6.41 -17.22
C LYS A 352 -20.79 5.40 -17.27
N SER A 353 -19.78 5.53 -16.42
CA SER A 353 -18.69 4.56 -16.33
C SER A 353 -19.21 3.25 -15.74
N VAL A 354 -19.04 2.16 -16.50
CA VAL A 354 -19.52 0.81 -16.12
C VAL A 354 -18.40 -0.05 -15.57
N ASN A 355 -17.29 -0.15 -16.30
CA ASN A 355 -16.17 -1.04 -15.99
C ASN A 355 -14.80 -0.31 -15.98
N ASN A 356 -14.81 1.00 -16.09
CA ASN A 356 -13.59 1.81 -16.19
C ASN A 356 -13.42 2.68 -14.94
N ASN A 357 -13.07 2.05 -13.84
CA ASN A 357 -12.87 2.72 -12.56
C ASN A 357 -11.82 3.84 -12.65
N HIS A 358 -10.80 3.65 -13.47
CA HIS A 358 -9.77 4.67 -13.66
C HIS A 358 -10.36 5.97 -14.28
N GLN A 359 -11.15 5.87 -15.37
CA GLN A 359 -11.80 7.03 -15.99
C GLN A 359 -12.81 7.68 -15.03
N LYS A 360 -13.54 6.86 -14.28
CA LYS A 360 -14.45 7.31 -13.24
C LYS A 360 -13.74 8.13 -12.17
N GLY A 361 -12.60 7.62 -11.70
CA GLY A 361 -11.75 8.29 -10.73
C GLY A 361 -11.19 9.63 -11.24
N LEU A 362 -10.74 9.68 -12.50
CA LEU A 362 -10.29 10.94 -13.12
C LEU A 362 -11.41 11.98 -13.18
N SER A 363 -12.63 11.56 -13.52
CA SER A 363 -13.78 12.47 -13.57
C SER A 363 -14.11 13.03 -12.17
N TYR A 364 -14.07 12.18 -11.15
CA TYR A 364 -14.25 12.62 -9.77
C TYR A 364 -13.11 13.53 -9.29
N LEU A 365 -11.87 13.26 -9.69
CA LEU A 365 -10.72 14.09 -9.31
C LEU A 365 -10.83 15.51 -9.84
N ILE A 366 -11.22 15.67 -11.12
CA ILE A 366 -11.45 17.01 -11.71
C ILE A 366 -12.58 17.76 -10.99
N LEU A 367 -13.68 17.06 -10.68
CA LEU A 367 -14.79 17.64 -9.92
C LEU A 367 -14.37 18.04 -8.50
N ALA A 368 -13.58 17.19 -7.86
CA ALA A 368 -13.02 17.43 -6.52
C ALA A 368 -12.14 18.68 -6.49
N ASP A 369 -11.20 18.79 -7.44
CA ASP A 369 -10.30 19.94 -7.58
C ASP A 369 -11.09 21.22 -7.84
N TYR A 370 -12.09 21.18 -8.72
CA TYR A 370 -12.95 22.35 -9.00
C TYR A 370 -13.69 22.86 -7.75
N PHE A 371 -14.33 21.95 -6.99
CA PHE A 371 -15.04 22.34 -5.77
C PHE A 371 -14.09 22.74 -4.63
N PHE A 372 -12.87 22.22 -4.65
CA PHE A 372 -11.81 22.65 -3.73
C PHE A 372 -11.40 24.11 -4.00
N GLU A 373 -11.19 24.48 -5.27
CA GLU A 373 -10.86 25.86 -5.67
C GLU A 373 -12.02 26.86 -5.41
N LYS A 374 -13.24 26.40 -5.32
CA LYS A 374 -14.45 27.19 -5.02
C LYS A 374 -14.83 27.21 -3.54
N PRO A 375 -13.95 26.97 -2.59
CA PRO A 375 -14.10 26.57 -1.19
C PRO A 375 -15.42 25.86 -0.81
N ASN A 376 -15.92 24.99 -1.70
CA ASN A 376 -17.03 24.10 -1.38
C ASN A 376 -16.48 22.74 -0.88
N TYR A 377 -15.96 22.75 0.32
CA TYR A 377 -15.23 21.61 0.88
C TYR A 377 -16.09 20.37 1.09
N THR A 378 -17.38 20.51 1.32
CA THR A 378 -18.31 19.38 1.45
C THR A 378 -18.48 18.60 0.14
N GLN A 379 -18.67 19.31 -0.97
CA GLN A 379 -18.74 18.65 -2.28
C GLN A 379 -17.37 18.15 -2.73
N SER A 380 -16.32 18.93 -2.46
CA SER A 380 -14.94 18.53 -2.75
C SER A 380 -14.57 17.23 -2.05
N GLN A 381 -14.90 17.12 -0.75
CA GLN A 381 -14.67 15.90 0.04
C GLN A 381 -15.35 14.68 -0.57
N ALA A 382 -16.64 14.79 -0.92
CA ALA A 382 -17.40 13.69 -1.49
C ALA A 382 -16.80 13.18 -2.82
N TYR A 383 -16.27 14.10 -3.64
CA TYR A 383 -15.61 13.74 -4.89
C TYR A 383 -14.18 13.21 -4.69
N TYR A 384 -13.38 13.76 -3.75
CA TYR A 384 -12.05 13.20 -3.44
C TYR A 384 -12.15 11.80 -2.85
N ASP A 385 -13.11 11.55 -1.96
CA ASP A 385 -13.38 10.23 -1.41
C ASP A 385 -13.76 9.24 -2.52
N SER A 386 -14.65 9.66 -3.42
CA SER A 386 -15.05 8.86 -4.59
C SER A 386 -13.88 8.59 -5.55
N ALA A 387 -12.99 9.57 -5.75
CA ALA A 387 -11.81 9.42 -6.59
C ALA A 387 -10.79 8.45 -5.96
N TYR A 388 -10.55 8.59 -4.65
CA TYR A 388 -9.66 7.72 -3.88
C TYR A 388 -10.06 6.24 -3.95
N HIS A 389 -11.38 5.95 -3.87
CA HIS A 389 -11.88 4.58 -3.98
C HIS A 389 -11.95 4.05 -5.42
N ALA A 390 -11.93 4.92 -6.43
CA ALA A 390 -12.03 4.52 -7.83
C ALA A 390 -10.67 4.35 -8.51
N LEU A 391 -9.65 5.09 -8.08
CA LEU A 391 -8.30 5.04 -8.65
C LEU A 391 -7.48 3.92 -8.03
N ASP A 392 -6.59 3.33 -8.81
CA ASP A 392 -5.65 2.30 -8.35
C ASP A 392 -4.47 2.93 -7.59
N GLN A 393 -3.84 2.16 -6.70
CA GLN A 393 -2.69 2.60 -5.90
C GLN A 393 -1.47 3.01 -6.75
N ASP A 394 -1.37 2.49 -7.97
CA ASP A 394 -0.32 2.83 -8.92
C ASP A 394 -0.57 4.18 -9.64
N PHE A 395 -1.67 4.88 -9.33
CA PHE A 395 -1.98 6.17 -9.92
C PHE A 395 -0.95 7.24 -9.48
N PRO A 396 -0.35 8.01 -10.40
CA PRO A 396 0.56 9.08 -10.04
C PRO A 396 -0.11 10.10 -9.11
N GLY A 397 0.44 10.33 -7.93
CA GLY A 397 -0.14 11.22 -6.92
C GLY A 397 -1.22 10.58 -6.03
N TYR A 398 -1.33 9.23 -6.02
CA TYR A 398 -2.31 8.53 -5.17
C TYR A 398 -2.13 8.84 -3.68
N THR A 399 -0.89 8.92 -3.20
CA THR A 399 -0.58 9.25 -1.80
C THR A 399 -1.03 10.68 -1.43
N GLU A 400 -0.81 11.65 -2.33
CA GLU A 400 -1.29 13.03 -2.15
C GLU A 400 -2.82 13.09 -2.16
N LEU A 401 -3.46 12.32 -3.05
CA LEU A 401 -4.93 12.18 -3.11
C LEU A 401 -5.47 11.59 -1.79
N GLU A 402 -4.84 10.55 -1.26
CA GLU A 402 -5.22 9.92 0.01
C GLU A 402 -5.16 10.91 1.17
N VAL A 403 -4.03 11.62 1.31
CA VAL A 403 -3.85 12.63 2.36
C VAL A 403 -4.90 13.73 2.24
N LYS A 404 -5.17 14.20 1.02
CA LYS A 404 -6.15 15.27 0.78
C LYS A 404 -7.56 14.81 1.08
N ALA A 405 -7.95 13.60 0.67
CA ALA A 405 -9.24 13.00 1.00
C ALA A 405 -9.43 12.84 2.51
N GLN A 406 -8.43 12.32 3.23
CA GLN A 406 -8.47 12.14 4.68
C GLN A 406 -8.60 13.47 5.43
N ASN A 407 -7.87 14.51 5.00
CA ASN A 407 -7.94 15.84 5.62
C ASN A 407 -9.31 16.49 5.42
N LEU A 408 -9.87 16.38 4.22
CA LEU A 408 -11.22 16.88 3.94
C LEU A 408 -12.30 16.07 4.66
N ASN A 409 -12.13 14.76 4.83
CA ASN A 409 -13.03 13.94 5.63
C ASN A 409 -13.08 14.44 7.09
N LYS A 410 -11.92 14.69 7.71
CA LYS A 410 -11.83 15.25 9.07
C LYS A 410 -12.48 16.63 9.16
N LEU A 411 -12.26 17.49 8.17
CA LEU A 411 -12.88 18.82 8.12
C LEU A 411 -14.41 18.73 8.08
N VAL A 412 -14.94 17.96 7.12
CA VAL A 412 -16.40 17.86 6.93
C VAL A 412 -17.06 17.14 8.10
N GLU A 413 -16.42 16.15 8.70
CA GLU A 413 -16.89 15.51 9.92
C GLU A 413 -17.06 16.51 11.06
N ASN A 414 -16.05 17.36 11.33
CA ASN A 414 -16.12 18.37 12.37
C ASN A 414 -17.16 19.46 12.05
N LEU A 415 -17.26 19.90 10.80
CA LEU A 415 -18.34 20.84 10.38
C LEU A 415 -19.73 20.24 10.59
N ASN A 416 -19.90 18.94 10.30
CA ASN A 416 -21.13 18.22 10.54
C ASN A 416 -21.45 18.09 12.04
N ILE A 417 -20.43 17.86 12.90
CA ILE A 417 -20.61 17.85 14.36
C ILE A 417 -21.16 19.22 14.82
N VAL A 418 -20.53 20.31 14.41
CA VAL A 418 -21.01 21.67 14.78
C VAL A 418 -22.45 21.89 14.32
N SER A 419 -22.75 21.60 13.05
CA SER A 419 -24.09 21.80 12.49
C SER A 419 -25.15 20.91 13.15
N ARG A 420 -24.80 19.66 13.45
CA ARG A 420 -25.67 18.69 14.13
C ARG A 420 -25.97 19.14 15.56
N GLU A 421 -24.94 19.45 16.34
CA GLU A 421 -25.10 19.85 17.74
C GLU A 421 -25.85 21.19 17.86
N ASP A 422 -25.56 22.15 16.98
CA ASP A 422 -26.34 23.40 16.91
C ASP A 422 -27.82 23.15 16.60
N SER A 423 -28.13 22.21 15.74
CA SER A 423 -29.52 21.82 15.42
C SER A 423 -30.19 21.12 16.60
N LEU A 424 -29.47 20.21 17.29
CA LEU A 424 -29.96 19.51 18.47
C LEU A 424 -30.23 20.49 19.64
N GLN A 425 -29.32 21.41 19.90
CA GLN A 425 -29.51 22.47 20.91
C GLN A 425 -30.68 23.36 20.61
N ARG A 426 -30.84 23.79 19.33
CA ARG A 426 -31.98 24.62 18.89
C ARG A 426 -33.30 23.89 19.11
N VAL A 427 -33.38 22.60 18.76
CA VAL A 427 -34.59 21.80 18.97
C VAL A 427 -34.83 21.56 20.47
N ALA A 428 -33.78 21.32 21.26
CA ALA A 428 -33.89 21.16 22.72
C ALA A 428 -34.42 22.42 23.42
N ALA A 429 -34.06 23.61 22.93
CA ALA A 429 -34.49 24.89 23.47
C ALA A 429 -35.96 25.26 23.13
N MET A 430 -36.59 24.57 22.16
CA MET A 430 -37.99 24.80 21.79
C MET A 430 -38.95 24.32 22.86
N SER A 431 -40.17 24.89 22.86
CA SER A 431 -41.23 24.42 23.75
C SER A 431 -41.56 22.92 23.48
N PRO A 432 -42.05 22.17 24.45
CA PRO A 432 -42.46 20.78 24.23
C PRO A 432 -43.42 20.56 23.07
N ARG A 433 -44.34 21.52 22.82
CA ARG A 433 -45.28 21.45 21.70
C ARG A 433 -44.59 21.60 20.35
N GLU A 434 -43.68 22.58 20.20
CA GLU A 434 -42.95 22.79 18.95
C GLU A 434 -42.03 21.63 18.63
N ARG A 435 -41.36 21.13 19.64
CA ARG A 435 -40.48 19.95 19.54
C ARG A 435 -41.23 18.70 19.09
N ASP A 436 -42.40 18.45 19.73
CA ASP A 436 -43.23 17.30 19.40
C ASP A 436 -43.85 17.45 17.97
N ALA A 437 -44.13 18.66 17.52
CA ALA A 437 -44.55 18.89 16.15
C ALA A 437 -43.46 18.54 15.12
N ILE A 438 -42.20 18.93 15.35
CA ILE A 438 -41.06 18.58 14.49
C ILE A 438 -40.83 17.08 14.49
N ILE A 439 -40.83 16.44 15.65
CA ILE A 439 -40.67 14.97 15.78
C ILE A 439 -41.79 14.24 15.06
N ALA A 440 -43.05 14.70 15.18
CA ALA A 440 -44.18 14.12 14.47
C ALA A 440 -44.05 14.25 12.94
N GLU A 441 -43.51 15.38 12.44
CA GLU A 441 -43.24 15.56 11.02
C GLU A 441 -42.13 14.66 10.52
N LEU A 442 -41.06 14.50 11.29
CA LEU A 442 -39.99 13.55 10.98
C LEU A 442 -40.48 12.08 10.95
N ILE A 443 -41.28 11.69 11.96
CA ILE A 443 -41.90 10.36 11.99
C ILE A 443 -42.82 10.13 10.79
N LYS A 444 -43.59 11.16 10.41
CA LYS A 444 -44.46 11.12 9.24
C LYS A 444 -43.64 10.93 7.96
N ALA A 445 -42.54 11.69 7.80
CA ALA A 445 -41.65 11.56 6.64
C ALA A 445 -41.00 10.16 6.56
N VAL A 446 -40.57 9.59 7.71
CA VAL A 446 -40.05 8.23 7.75
C VAL A 446 -41.09 7.19 7.34
N ARG A 447 -42.34 7.35 7.79
CA ARG A 447 -43.44 6.46 7.41
C ARG A 447 -43.80 6.56 5.94
N GLU A 448 -43.90 7.78 5.39
CA GLU A 448 -44.15 8.02 3.98
C GLU A 448 -43.07 7.41 3.08
N GLU A 449 -41.80 7.53 3.46
CA GLU A 449 -40.67 6.93 2.74
C GLU A 449 -40.73 5.40 2.79
N GLU A 450 -41.05 4.81 3.93
CA GLU A 450 -41.24 3.36 4.04
C GLU A 450 -42.44 2.87 3.24
N GLU A 451 -43.54 3.62 3.24
CA GLU A 451 -44.72 3.28 2.41
C GLU A 451 -44.39 3.35 0.93
N ARG A 452 -43.63 4.38 0.51
CA ARG A 452 -43.15 4.50 -0.87
C ARG A 452 -42.31 3.29 -1.25
N LEU A 453 -41.32 2.91 -0.40
CA LEU A 453 -40.49 1.74 -0.64
C LEU A 453 -41.29 0.43 -0.67
N ARG A 454 -42.24 0.25 0.23
CA ARG A 454 -43.17 -0.91 0.22
C ARG A 454 -44.06 -0.94 -1.01
N GLN A 455 -44.46 0.23 -1.49
CA GLN A 455 -45.29 0.35 -2.70
C GLN A 455 -44.50 0.01 -3.95
N GLU A 456 -43.26 0.48 -4.05
CA GLU A 456 -42.31 0.10 -5.09
C GLU A 456 -42.01 -1.42 -5.09
N GLU A 457 -41.84 -2.03 -3.89
CA GLU A 457 -41.67 -3.48 -3.76
C GLU A 457 -42.94 -4.28 -4.13
N ARG A 458 -44.14 -3.78 -3.81
CA ARG A 458 -45.44 -4.40 -4.22
C ARG A 458 -45.64 -4.33 -5.72
N GLU A 459 -45.44 -3.16 -6.33
CA GLU A 459 -45.47 -2.99 -7.77
C GLU A 459 -44.44 -3.82 -8.52
N GLY A 460 -43.26 -4.05 -7.91
CA GLY A 460 -42.26 -4.99 -8.40
C GLY A 460 -42.76 -6.44 -8.39
N ARG A 461 -43.41 -6.87 -7.29
CA ARG A 461 -43.98 -8.20 -7.16
C ARG A 461 -45.19 -8.44 -8.08
N ASP A 462 -46.07 -7.46 -8.22
CA ASP A 462 -47.24 -7.56 -9.08
C ASP A 462 -46.85 -7.63 -10.56
N ARG A 463 -45.85 -6.85 -10.96
CA ARG A 463 -45.25 -6.94 -12.31
C ARG A 463 -44.63 -8.30 -12.55
N PHE A 464 -43.98 -8.90 -11.56
CA PHE A 464 -43.41 -10.25 -11.62
C PHE A 464 -44.51 -11.31 -11.76
N ALA A 465 -45.60 -11.22 -10.99
CA ALA A 465 -46.73 -12.15 -11.06
C ALA A 465 -47.44 -12.07 -12.42
N HIS A 466 -47.65 -10.86 -12.93
CA HIS A 466 -48.29 -10.65 -14.26
C HIS A 466 -47.41 -11.17 -15.40
N PHE A 467 -46.07 -11.06 -15.28
CA PHE A 467 -45.12 -11.59 -16.26
C PHE A 467 -45.08 -13.13 -16.22
N GLN A 468 -45.08 -13.78 -15.05
CA GLN A 468 -45.18 -15.22 -14.96
C GLN A 468 -46.49 -15.78 -15.56
N GLN A 469 -47.58 -15.05 -15.42
CA GLN A 469 -48.87 -15.44 -15.98
C GLN A 469 -48.90 -15.30 -17.52
N THR A 470 -48.17 -14.32 -18.08
CA THR A 470 -48.04 -14.10 -19.53
C THR A 470 -47.09 -15.09 -20.21
N GLN A 471 -46.08 -15.63 -19.46
CA GLN A 471 -45.13 -16.61 -19.98
C GLN A 471 -45.69 -18.04 -20.11
N ARG A 472 -46.75 -18.42 -19.40
CA ARG A 472 -47.38 -19.75 -19.52
C ARG A 472 -48.00 -20.04 -20.88
N GLY A 473 -48.00 -19.06 -21.79
CA GLY A 473 -48.59 -19.15 -23.11
C GLY A 473 -47.64 -18.88 -24.31
N ARG A 474 -46.35 -18.69 -24.12
CA ARG A 474 -45.41 -18.43 -25.25
C ARG A 474 -44.27 -19.41 -25.28
N THR A 475 -44.18 -20.14 -26.38
CA THR A 475 -43.10 -21.00 -26.85
C THR A 475 -41.71 -20.32 -26.73
N GLN A 476 -40.71 -21.12 -26.37
CA GLN A 476 -39.27 -20.72 -26.27
C GLN A 476 -38.79 -19.86 -27.44
N PRO A 477 -37.99 -18.84 -27.20
CA PRO A 477 -37.37 -18.09 -28.29
C PRO A 477 -36.34 -18.97 -29.01
N ASP A 478 -36.35 -18.85 -30.31
CA ASP A 478 -35.50 -19.51 -31.25
C ASP A 478 -34.00 -19.39 -30.89
N GLN A 479 -33.30 -20.52 -30.73
CA GLN A 479 -31.87 -20.60 -30.49
C GLN A 479 -31.09 -20.37 -31.80
N GLY A 480 -31.29 -19.24 -32.43
CA GLY A 480 -30.51 -18.81 -33.57
C GLY A 480 -29.21 -18.12 -33.12
N GLY A 481 -28.08 -18.83 -33.23
CA GLY A 481 -26.67 -18.55 -33.01
C GLY A 481 -26.09 -17.13 -33.15
N LYS A 482 -26.70 -16.13 -32.60
CA LYS A 482 -26.10 -14.80 -32.42
C LYS A 482 -25.71 -14.61 -30.94
N TRP A 483 -24.49 -14.16 -30.76
CA TRP A 483 -23.94 -13.86 -29.43
C TRP A 483 -24.88 -12.94 -28.64
N TYR A 484 -25.04 -13.24 -27.34
CA TYR A 484 -26.03 -12.62 -26.43
C TYR A 484 -26.15 -11.08 -26.58
N PHE A 485 -25.03 -10.36 -26.66
CA PHE A 485 -25.01 -8.89 -26.78
C PHE A 485 -25.49 -8.35 -28.14
N TYR A 486 -25.60 -9.17 -29.16
CA TYR A 486 -26.11 -8.78 -30.48
C TYR A 486 -27.54 -9.30 -30.75
N ASN A 487 -28.13 -9.99 -29.77
CA ASN A 487 -29.48 -10.47 -29.83
C ASN A 487 -30.40 -9.58 -28.97
N GLN A 488 -31.07 -8.63 -29.60
CA GLN A 488 -31.94 -7.64 -28.93
C GLN A 488 -33.10 -8.27 -28.15
N SER A 489 -33.60 -9.42 -28.60
CA SER A 489 -34.62 -10.20 -27.88
C SER A 489 -34.06 -10.86 -26.61
N SER A 490 -32.85 -11.36 -26.64
CA SER A 490 -32.16 -11.93 -25.46
C SER A 490 -31.74 -10.85 -24.48
N LEU A 491 -31.33 -9.67 -24.94
CA LEU A 491 -31.01 -8.50 -24.12
C LEU A 491 -32.25 -7.93 -23.42
N SER A 492 -33.36 -7.75 -24.16
CA SER A 492 -34.62 -7.27 -23.58
C SER A 492 -35.22 -8.27 -22.60
N TYR A 493 -35.07 -9.60 -22.90
CA TYR A 493 -35.45 -10.66 -21.99
C TYR A 493 -34.58 -10.65 -20.72
N GLY A 494 -33.27 -10.59 -20.83
CA GLY A 494 -32.34 -10.54 -19.72
C GLY A 494 -32.52 -9.28 -18.86
N LEU A 495 -32.77 -8.12 -19.47
CA LEU A 495 -33.10 -6.87 -18.76
C LEU A 495 -34.43 -6.99 -18.00
N SER A 496 -35.41 -7.59 -18.64
CA SER A 496 -36.71 -7.83 -18.00
C SER A 496 -36.62 -8.82 -16.85
N GLU A 497 -35.84 -9.91 -17.00
CA GLU A 497 -35.56 -10.89 -15.93
C GLU A 497 -34.77 -10.24 -14.79
N PHE A 498 -33.79 -9.41 -15.11
CA PHE A 498 -33.01 -8.65 -14.11
C PHE A 498 -33.93 -7.71 -13.33
N GLN A 499 -34.75 -6.89 -14.04
CA GLN A 499 -35.68 -5.96 -13.40
C GLN A 499 -36.73 -6.66 -12.58
N MET A 500 -37.17 -7.87 -12.99
CA MET A 500 -38.13 -8.69 -12.23
C MET A 500 -37.50 -9.27 -10.96
N ARG A 501 -36.27 -9.76 -11.06
CA ARG A 501 -35.57 -10.40 -9.93
C ARG A 501 -35.04 -9.40 -8.91
N TRP A 502 -34.65 -8.22 -9.39
CA TRP A 502 -33.92 -7.24 -8.59
C TRP A 502 -34.60 -5.87 -8.52
N GLY A 503 -35.73 -5.64 -9.22
CA GLY A 503 -36.42 -4.36 -9.34
C GLY A 503 -35.67 -3.34 -10.21
N ARG A 504 -36.16 -2.11 -10.24
CA ARG A 504 -35.50 -0.96 -10.89
C ARG A 504 -34.41 -0.41 -9.97
N ARG A 505 -33.43 -1.21 -9.70
CA ARG A 505 -32.30 -0.77 -8.87
C ARG A 505 -31.37 0.10 -9.67
N LYS A 506 -30.94 1.22 -9.08
CA LYS A 506 -29.90 2.05 -9.65
C LYS A 506 -28.58 1.27 -9.67
N LEU A 507 -27.77 1.51 -10.68
CA LEU A 507 -26.40 1.01 -10.72
C LEU A 507 -25.58 1.80 -9.69
N GLU A 508 -25.41 1.23 -8.51
CA GLU A 508 -24.69 1.82 -7.38
C GLU A 508 -24.04 0.70 -6.57
N ASP A 509 -23.06 1.03 -5.76
CA ASP A 509 -22.38 0.03 -4.94
C ASP A 509 -23.38 -0.67 -3.99
N ASN A 510 -23.14 -1.98 -3.78
CA ASN A 510 -24.03 -2.83 -2.98
C ASN A 510 -25.48 -2.93 -3.49
N TRP A 511 -25.76 -2.72 -4.79
CA TRP A 511 -27.09 -2.81 -5.39
C TRP A 511 -27.83 -4.13 -5.10
N ARG A 512 -27.12 -5.23 -4.77
CA ARG A 512 -27.70 -6.54 -4.41
C ARG A 512 -28.30 -6.58 -3.00
N ARG A 513 -27.93 -5.65 -2.11
CA ARG A 513 -28.42 -5.64 -0.73
C ARG A 513 -29.81 -5.02 -0.68
N SER A 514 -30.76 -5.75 -0.10
CA SER A 514 -32.15 -5.27 0.11
C SER A 514 -32.23 -4.21 1.20
N ASN A 515 -31.32 -4.22 2.16
CA ASN A 515 -31.28 -3.30 3.28
C ASN A 515 -29.90 -2.64 3.39
N LYS A 516 -29.76 -1.45 2.82
CA LYS A 516 -28.50 -0.67 2.84
C LYS A 516 -28.25 0.01 4.19
N ARG A 517 -29.32 0.21 4.98
CA ARG A 517 -29.24 0.82 6.32
C ARG A 517 -28.60 -0.08 7.35
N GLU A 518 -28.77 -1.41 7.28
CA GLU A 518 -28.08 -2.34 8.18
C GLU A 518 -26.55 -2.29 8.08
N ALA A 519 -26.01 -1.93 6.92
CA ALA A 519 -24.55 -1.75 6.77
C ALA A 519 -24.06 -0.44 7.43
N LEU A 520 -24.87 0.62 7.42
CA LEU A 520 -24.58 1.89 8.09
C LEU A 520 -24.74 1.74 9.61
N ASP A 521 -25.81 1.05 10.05
CA ASP A 521 -26.05 0.74 11.47
C ASP A 521 -25.01 -0.24 12.04
N GLN A 522 -24.51 -1.21 11.26
CA GLN A 522 -23.41 -2.09 11.67
C GLN A 522 -22.07 -1.35 11.74
N THR A 523 -21.83 -0.37 10.90
CA THR A 523 -20.62 0.46 10.98
C THR A 523 -20.70 1.41 12.18
N LEU A 524 -21.88 1.96 12.48
CA LEU A 524 -22.11 2.76 13.70
C LEU A 524 -22.10 1.90 14.98
N ALA A 525 -22.57 0.64 14.91
CA ALA A 525 -22.51 -0.30 16.03
C ALA A 525 -21.10 -0.85 16.27
N GLN A 526 -20.28 -1.03 15.24
CA GLN A 526 -18.88 -1.46 15.39
C GLN A 526 -17.98 -0.37 15.96
N THR A 527 -18.32 0.89 15.77
CA THR A 527 -17.62 2.01 16.41
C THR A 527 -18.00 2.17 17.90
N GLN A 528 -19.04 1.48 18.38
CA GLN A 528 -19.53 1.54 19.77
C GLN A 528 -19.25 0.29 20.62
N THR A 529 -18.59 -0.75 20.08
CA THR A 529 -18.28 -1.97 20.84
C THR A 529 -16.91 -1.98 21.53
N SER A 530 -16.33 -0.83 21.82
CA SER A 530 -15.14 -0.71 22.69
C SER A 530 -15.39 0.15 23.93
N ALA A 531 -16.53 -0.04 24.58
CA ALA A 531 -16.74 0.44 25.94
C ALA A 531 -17.71 -0.52 26.63
N THR A 532 -17.17 -1.52 27.28
CA THR A 532 -17.83 -2.22 28.39
C THR A 532 -17.97 -1.23 29.53
N ASP A 533 -19.17 -0.70 29.73
CA ASP A 533 -19.48 -0.08 30.99
C ASP A 533 -20.82 -0.55 31.53
N THR A 534 -20.72 -1.28 32.63
CA THR A 534 -21.80 -1.67 33.52
C THR A 534 -22.17 -0.46 34.38
N SER A 535 -23.05 0.39 33.89
CA SER A 535 -23.78 1.31 34.75
C SER A 535 -25.15 1.61 34.17
N GLY A 536 -26.18 1.42 34.97
CA GLY A 536 -27.60 1.46 34.70
C GLY A 536 -28.16 2.63 33.91
N MET A 537 -27.84 2.71 32.62
CA MET A 537 -28.51 3.60 31.68
C MET A 537 -29.71 2.88 31.04
N PRO A 538 -30.83 3.55 30.81
CA PRO A 538 -31.97 2.98 30.14
C PRO A 538 -31.60 2.54 28.73
N ALA A 539 -32.07 1.32 28.34
CA ALA A 539 -31.81 0.74 27.04
C ALA A 539 -32.18 1.73 25.93
N LYS A 540 -31.26 1.97 24.97
CA LYS A 540 -31.50 2.85 23.80
C LYS A 540 -32.73 2.40 23.02
N VAL A 541 -33.66 3.31 22.78
CA VAL A 541 -34.86 3.06 21.97
C VAL A 541 -34.44 2.97 20.50
N LEU A 542 -34.66 1.82 19.86
CA LEU A 542 -34.24 1.55 18.47
C LEU A 542 -35.35 1.86 17.43
N ASP A 543 -36.61 2.09 17.85
CA ASP A 543 -37.70 2.36 16.95
C ASP A 543 -37.71 3.83 16.48
N ASN A 544 -37.27 4.09 15.26
CA ASN A 544 -37.24 5.43 14.64
C ASN A 544 -38.63 6.02 14.34
N LYS A 545 -39.72 5.33 14.72
CA LYS A 545 -41.11 5.81 14.63
C LYS A 545 -41.66 6.20 15.97
N SER A 546 -40.86 6.04 17.04
CA SER A 546 -41.26 6.47 18.39
C SER A 546 -40.73 7.87 18.66
N ARG A 547 -41.48 8.62 19.48
CA ARG A 547 -41.06 9.95 19.95
C ARG A 547 -39.77 9.85 20.80
N GLU A 548 -39.67 8.81 21.58
CA GLU A 548 -38.56 8.53 22.52
C GLU A 548 -37.25 8.33 21.78
N PHE A 549 -37.26 7.76 20.58
CA PHE A 549 -36.11 7.63 19.71
C PHE A 549 -35.42 8.99 19.41
N TYR A 550 -36.22 10.01 19.11
CA TYR A 550 -35.67 11.34 18.80
C TYR A 550 -35.29 12.10 20.07
N LEU A 551 -36.04 11.95 21.16
CA LEU A 551 -35.76 12.63 22.42
C LEU A 551 -34.47 12.19 23.08
N GLN A 552 -34.06 10.94 22.92
CA GLN A 552 -32.83 10.39 23.50
C GLN A 552 -31.54 11.07 23.00
N TYR A 553 -31.60 11.73 21.83
CA TYR A 553 -30.46 12.43 21.24
C TYR A 553 -30.46 13.95 21.56
N LEU A 554 -31.51 14.47 22.14
CA LEU A 554 -31.60 15.88 22.45
C LEU A 554 -30.94 16.22 23.81
N PRO A 555 -30.15 17.28 23.90
CA PRO A 555 -29.54 17.73 25.16
C PRO A 555 -30.57 18.41 26.06
N LEU A 556 -31.45 17.61 26.71
CA LEU A 556 -32.58 18.08 27.50
C LEU A 556 -32.25 18.35 28.99
N ASN A 557 -31.03 18.03 29.43
CA ASN A 557 -30.53 18.33 30.78
C ASN A 557 -29.18 19.05 30.68
N ASP A 558 -28.79 19.70 31.78
CA ASP A 558 -27.56 20.53 31.83
C ASP A 558 -26.29 19.73 31.53
N SER A 559 -26.23 18.45 31.92
CA SER A 559 -25.07 17.59 31.63
C SER A 559 -24.92 17.28 30.14
N LEU A 560 -26.00 16.89 29.46
CA LEU A 560 -26.01 16.63 28.01
C LEU A 560 -25.79 17.92 27.22
N LEU A 561 -26.32 19.08 27.71
CA LEU A 561 -26.09 20.37 27.09
C LEU A 561 -24.61 20.78 27.21
N ALA A 562 -24.00 20.59 28.37
CA ALA A 562 -22.56 20.82 28.56
C ALA A 562 -21.71 19.95 27.64
N GLN A 563 -22.01 18.67 27.52
CA GLN A 563 -21.34 17.73 26.60
C GLN A 563 -21.50 18.17 25.12
N SER A 564 -22.70 18.58 24.73
CA SER A 564 -22.94 19.13 23.37
C SER A 564 -22.12 20.39 23.12
N HIS A 565 -21.99 21.30 24.08
CA HIS A 565 -21.14 22.49 23.99
C HIS A 565 -19.66 22.12 23.90
N GLU A 566 -19.21 21.12 24.63
CA GLU A 566 -17.81 20.62 24.56
C GLU A 566 -17.49 20.06 23.18
N GLN A 567 -18.38 19.24 22.59
CA GLN A 567 -18.24 18.74 21.23
C GLN A 567 -18.14 19.85 20.19
N ILE A 568 -18.94 20.91 20.31
CA ILE A 568 -18.86 22.07 19.41
C ILE A 568 -17.52 22.80 19.56
N GLN A 569 -17.03 22.97 20.78
CA GLN A 569 -15.78 23.66 21.06
C GLN A 569 -14.60 22.92 20.43
N GLU A 570 -14.51 21.62 20.66
CA GLU A 570 -13.48 20.77 20.07
C GLU A 570 -13.59 20.76 18.54
N ALA A 571 -14.79 20.56 18.00
CA ALA A 571 -15.00 20.52 16.55
C ALA A 571 -14.62 21.83 15.86
N LEU A 572 -15.01 23.01 16.41
CA LEU A 572 -14.63 24.33 15.88
C LEU A 572 -13.10 24.53 15.90
N PHE A 573 -12.44 24.10 16.96
CA PHE A 573 -10.98 24.16 17.05
C PHE A 573 -10.32 23.28 16.00
N ARG A 574 -10.77 22.03 15.84
CA ARG A 574 -10.28 21.09 14.82
C ARG A 574 -10.53 21.58 13.40
N VAL A 575 -11.66 22.22 13.14
CA VAL A 575 -11.95 22.89 11.86
C VAL A 575 -10.91 23.97 11.58
N GLY A 576 -10.61 24.83 12.58
CA GLY A 576 -9.59 25.87 12.48
C GLY A 576 -8.20 25.28 12.20
N GLU A 577 -7.78 24.25 12.95
CA GLU A 577 -6.51 23.55 12.75
C GLU A 577 -6.40 22.93 11.34
N THR A 578 -7.48 22.33 10.83
CA THR A 578 -7.48 21.71 9.50
C THR A 578 -7.32 22.75 8.41
N TYR A 579 -8.05 23.87 8.49
CA TYR A 579 -7.89 24.99 7.56
C TYR A 579 -6.47 25.58 7.60
N GLU A 580 -5.93 25.79 8.80
CA GLU A 580 -4.61 26.40 8.99
C GLU A 580 -3.48 25.48 8.52
N ASN A 581 -3.44 24.25 9.03
CA ASN A 581 -2.29 23.35 8.92
C ASN A 581 -2.32 22.49 7.67
N GLN A 582 -3.52 22.01 7.26
CA GLN A 582 -3.67 21.05 6.19
C GLN A 582 -4.03 21.72 4.85
N LEU A 583 -4.98 22.66 4.87
CA LEU A 583 -5.48 23.30 3.66
C LEU A 583 -4.82 24.64 3.35
N LYS A 584 -4.13 25.25 4.32
CA LYS A 584 -3.53 26.59 4.24
C LYS A 584 -4.54 27.68 3.86
N ASP A 585 -5.84 27.43 4.19
CA ASP A 585 -6.92 28.40 4.01
C ASP A 585 -7.04 29.28 5.27
N TYR A 586 -6.12 30.22 5.41
CA TYR A 586 -6.07 31.11 6.56
C TYR A 586 -7.33 31.95 6.79
N PRO A 587 -8.03 32.47 5.74
CA PRO A 587 -9.31 33.17 5.91
C PRO A 587 -10.37 32.32 6.62
N GLU A 588 -10.56 31.07 6.23
CA GLU A 588 -11.53 30.17 6.85
C GLU A 588 -11.06 29.69 8.25
N ALA A 589 -9.75 29.49 8.44
CA ALA A 589 -9.18 29.23 9.77
C ALA A 589 -9.47 30.35 10.76
N ILE A 590 -9.27 31.62 10.36
CA ILE A 590 -9.57 32.79 11.18
C ILE A 590 -11.05 32.81 11.57
N LYS A 591 -11.97 32.60 10.64
CA LYS A 591 -13.42 32.55 10.92
C LYS A 591 -13.77 31.48 11.95
N ALA A 592 -13.20 30.29 11.82
CA ALA A 592 -13.45 29.16 12.73
C ALA A 592 -12.96 29.48 14.15
N TYR A 593 -11.74 29.99 14.29
CA TYR A 593 -11.17 30.37 15.60
C TYR A 593 -11.88 31.58 16.23
N GLU A 594 -12.28 32.58 15.43
CA GLU A 594 -13.04 33.74 15.94
C GLU A 594 -14.45 33.32 16.40
N LEU A 595 -15.11 32.41 15.66
CA LEU A 595 -16.41 31.86 16.05
C LEU A 595 -16.30 31.09 17.37
N LEU A 596 -15.26 30.27 17.53
CA LEU A 596 -14.98 29.56 18.79
C LEU A 596 -14.81 30.54 19.95
N ALA A 597 -13.93 31.53 19.77
CA ALA A 597 -13.64 32.53 20.81
C ALA A 597 -14.85 33.40 21.15
N GLN A 598 -15.72 33.71 20.20
CA GLN A 598 -16.96 34.45 20.41
C GLN A 598 -18.01 33.65 21.18
N ARG A 599 -18.18 32.37 20.84
CA ARG A 599 -19.20 31.51 21.47
C ARG A 599 -18.77 30.99 22.84
N TYR A 600 -17.49 30.71 23.01
CA TYR A 600 -16.91 30.05 24.20
C TYR A 600 -15.64 30.74 24.70
N PRO A 601 -15.74 31.98 25.23
CA PRO A 601 -14.58 32.80 25.61
C PRO A 601 -13.74 32.19 26.74
N GLN A 602 -14.30 31.29 27.54
CA GLN A 602 -13.62 30.66 28.69
C GLN A 602 -13.17 29.22 28.41
N SER A 603 -13.30 28.72 27.14
CA SER A 603 -12.86 27.39 26.75
C SER A 603 -11.35 27.30 26.77
N GLU A 604 -10.83 26.14 27.13
CA GLU A 604 -9.39 25.80 26.97
C GLU A 604 -8.94 25.88 25.51
N PHE A 605 -9.81 25.52 24.56
CA PHE A 605 -9.54 25.66 23.14
C PHE A 605 -9.43 27.10 22.67
N THR A 606 -10.09 28.04 23.36
CA THR A 606 -10.02 29.46 23.02
C THR A 606 -8.65 30.05 23.29
N LEU A 607 -7.96 29.58 24.31
CA LEU A 607 -6.57 29.96 24.56
C LEU A 607 -5.68 29.62 23.35
N SER A 608 -5.76 28.38 22.87
CA SER A 608 -5.01 27.90 21.70
C SER A 608 -5.46 28.61 20.41
N ALA A 609 -6.76 28.89 20.26
CA ALA A 609 -7.28 29.62 19.11
C ALA A 609 -6.72 31.05 19.03
N TYR A 610 -6.64 31.78 20.14
CA TYR A 610 -6.03 33.14 20.14
C TYR A 610 -4.55 33.10 19.79
N TYR A 611 -3.82 32.08 20.26
CA TYR A 611 -2.43 31.92 19.90
C TYR A 611 -2.26 31.61 18.39
N ASN A 612 -3.10 30.73 17.82
CA ASN A 612 -3.08 30.45 16.40
C ASN A 612 -3.47 31.68 15.56
N LEU A 613 -4.48 32.44 15.97
CA LEU A 613 -4.83 33.71 15.33
C LEU A 613 -3.66 34.73 15.36
N TYR A 614 -2.93 34.78 16.46
CA TYR A 614 -1.70 35.60 16.57
C TYR A 614 -0.63 35.10 15.57
N GLN A 615 -0.42 33.79 15.45
CA GLN A 615 0.58 33.23 14.55
C GLN A 615 0.18 33.46 13.07
N ILE A 616 -1.09 33.30 12.73
CA ILE A 616 -1.62 33.56 11.36
C ILE A 616 -1.41 35.05 11.02
N ALA A 617 -1.74 35.96 11.94
CA ALA A 617 -1.55 37.40 11.72
C ALA A 617 -0.05 37.78 11.57
N ARG A 618 0.84 37.12 12.34
CA ARG A 618 2.30 37.24 12.22
C ARG A 618 2.79 36.73 10.86
N PHE A 619 2.33 35.55 10.43
CA PHE A 619 2.71 34.97 9.15
C PHE A 619 2.26 35.84 7.97
N ASN A 620 1.05 36.39 8.05
CA ASN A 620 0.46 37.25 7.02
C ASN A 620 0.99 38.72 7.12
N GLN A 621 1.95 39.01 8.01
CA GLN A 621 2.53 40.34 8.21
C GLN A 621 1.48 41.43 8.53
N GLN A 622 0.50 41.10 9.36
CA GLN A 622 -0.59 42.00 9.78
C GLN A 622 -0.38 42.49 11.22
N PRO A 623 0.46 43.52 11.45
CA PRO A 623 0.88 43.92 12.79
C PRO A 623 -0.29 44.35 13.72
N ASP A 624 -1.32 44.99 13.18
CA ASP A 624 -2.48 45.45 13.95
C ASP A 624 -3.33 44.25 14.45
N GLN A 625 -3.50 43.24 13.63
CA GLN A 625 -4.20 42.01 14.00
C GLN A 625 -3.38 41.19 15.00
N MET A 626 -2.07 41.08 14.75
CA MET A 626 -1.13 40.40 15.63
C MET A 626 -1.19 41.00 17.04
N GLU A 627 -1.09 42.34 17.19
CA GLU A 627 -1.13 43.01 18.50
C GLU A 627 -2.53 42.86 19.15
N ARG A 628 -3.61 42.91 18.37
CA ARG A 628 -4.99 42.68 18.86
C ARG A 628 -5.14 41.29 19.47
N HIS A 629 -4.73 40.22 18.77
CA HIS A 629 -4.86 38.86 19.27
C HIS A 629 -3.94 38.60 20.46
N LYS A 630 -2.73 39.17 20.48
CA LYS A 630 -1.81 39.16 21.60
C LYS A 630 -2.45 39.80 22.86
N GLN A 631 -3.04 41.00 22.73
CA GLN A 631 -3.69 41.67 23.84
C GLN A 631 -4.90 40.93 24.39
N ARG A 632 -5.71 40.31 23.50
CA ARG A 632 -6.84 39.45 23.92
C ARG A 632 -6.34 38.26 24.72
N LEU A 633 -5.28 37.58 24.25
CA LEU A 633 -4.71 36.42 24.93
C LEU A 633 -4.17 36.80 26.31
N ILE A 634 -3.39 37.87 26.41
CA ILE A 634 -2.83 38.35 27.70
C ILE A 634 -3.92 38.76 28.68
N SER A 635 -4.99 39.45 28.19
CA SER A 635 -6.06 39.96 29.07
C SER A 635 -6.98 38.85 29.58
N GLN A 636 -7.27 37.83 28.74
CA GLN A 636 -8.21 36.76 29.11
C GLN A 636 -7.51 35.59 29.82
N PHE A 637 -6.26 35.32 29.49
CA PHE A 637 -5.48 34.19 30.02
C PHE A 637 -4.10 34.63 30.55
N PRO A 638 -4.03 35.55 31.52
CA PRO A 638 -2.75 36.18 31.93
C PRO A 638 -1.71 35.21 32.48
N ASN A 639 -2.16 34.11 33.08
CA ASN A 639 -1.29 33.09 33.69
C ASN A 639 -0.94 31.94 32.71
N SER A 640 -1.41 31.98 31.46
CA SER A 640 -1.09 30.94 30.50
C SER A 640 0.37 31.07 30.01
N THR A 641 0.96 29.92 29.66
CA THR A 641 2.32 29.88 29.11
C THR A 641 2.44 30.77 27.88
N TYR A 642 1.44 30.83 27.02
CA TYR A 642 1.41 31.67 25.83
C TYR A 642 1.42 33.16 26.17
N ALA A 643 0.64 33.58 27.18
CA ALA A 643 0.61 34.97 27.64
C ALA A 643 1.96 35.38 28.22
N LEU A 644 2.58 34.52 29.02
CA LEU A 644 3.90 34.73 29.60
C LEU A 644 4.99 34.84 28.55
N MET A 645 4.96 33.94 27.52
CA MET A 645 5.89 34.01 26.39
C MET A 645 5.74 35.29 25.56
N LEU A 646 4.51 35.73 25.32
CA LEU A 646 4.25 36.94 24.53
C LEU A 646 4.52 38.23 25.28
N SER A 647 4.44 38.19 26.62
CA SER A 647 4.69 39.34 27.51
C SER A 647 6.19 39.48 27.79
N ASN A 648 6.93 38.38 27.88
CA ASN A 648 8.36 38.37 28.23
C ASN A 648 9.16 37.61 27.14
N PRO A 649 9.92 38.33 26.31
CA PRO A 649 10.72 37.70 25.25
C PRO A 649 11.72 36.63 25.73
N ASN A 650 12.21 36.79 27.01
CA ASN A 650 13.20 35.86 27.56
C ASN A 650 12.55 34.75 28.44
N TYR A 651 11.21 34.62 28.43
CA TYR A 651 10.51 33.69 29.32
C TYR A 651 10.98 32.25 29.11
N LEU A 652 11.05 31.79 27.88
CA LEU A 652 11.48 30.41 27.55
C LEU A 652 12.93 30.15 27.95
N GLU A 653 13.83 31.13 27.72
CA GLU A 653 15.22 30.99 28.08
C GLU A 653 15.39 30.92 29.60
N ASN A 654 14.66 31.79 30.34
CA ASN A 654 14.65 31.75 31.80
C ASN A 654 14.06 30.45 32.34
N LEU A 655 12.96 29.97 31.77
CA LEU A 655 12.34 28.68 32.15
C LEU A 655 13.27 27.50 31.88
N GLN A 656 13.94 27.46 30.74
CA GLN A 656 14.94 26.43 30.43
C GLN A 656 16.12 26.45 31.37
N LYS A 657 16.58 27.66 31.76
CA LYS A 657 17.66 27.83 32.71
C LYS A 657 17.25 27.35 34.11
N GLU A 658 16.03 27.67 34.52
CA GLU A 658 15.48 27.26 35.80
C GLU A 658 15.27 25.74 35.87
N ASN A 659 14.75 25.14 34.82
CA ASN A 659 14.62 23.69 34.67
C ASN A 659 15.96 22.99 34.74
N ARG A 660 16.98 23.53 34.05
CA ARG A 660 18.33 22.96 34.08
C ARG A 660 18.92 23.03 35.48
N LEU A 661 18.80 24.15 36.16
CA LEU A 661 19.30 24.31 37.55
C LEU A 661 18.60 23.36 38.53
N ARG A 662 17.30 23.13 38.33
CA ARG A 662 16.51 22.18 39.11
C ARG A 662 16.97 20.76 38.88
N GLU A 663 17.15 20.37 37.63
CA GLU A 663 17.62 19.04 37.24
C GLU A 663 19.04 18.79 37.75
N GLU A 664 19.97 19.72 37.55
CA GLU A 664 21.34 19.65 38.10
C GLU A 664 21.33 19.50 39.62
N TYR A 665 20.45 20.22 40.33
CA TYR A 665 20.33 20.10 41.79
C TYR A 665 19.85 18.73 42.21
N TYR A 666 18.84 18.18 41.50
CA TYR A 666 18.35 16.82 41.76
C TYR A 666 19.43 15.78 41.47
N GLN A 667 20.10 15.86 40.35
CA GLN A 667 21.17 14.92 39.98
C GLN A 667 22.30 14.89 41.03
N ASN A 668 22.72 16.07 41.50
CA ASN A 668 23.73 16.18 42.57
C ASN A 668 23.25 15.54 43.88
N THR A 669 21.98 15.71 44.22
CA THR A 669 21.38 15.12 45.41
C THR A 669 21.31 13.59 45.30
N PHE A 670 20.89 13.10 44.15
CA PHE A 670 20.79 11.66 43.84
C PHE A 670 22.18 11.01 43.83
N GLU A 671 23.19 11.70 43.29
CA GLU A 671 24.56 11.16 43.26
C GLU A 671 25.14 10.99 44.70
N LEU A 672 24.88 11.95 45.62
CA LEU A 672 25.24 11.79 47.04
C LEU A 672 24.53 10.57 47.65
N TYR A 673 23.24 10.37 47.36
CA TYR A 673 22.53 9.15 47.78
C TYR A 673 23.18 7.88 47.20
N ARG A 674 23.53 7.88 45.94
CA ARG A 674 24.17 6.75 45.24
C ARG A 674 25.53 6.40 45.88
N GLN A 675 26.29 7.40 46.21
CA GLN A 675 27.59 7.26 46.93
C GLN A 675 27.46 6.84 48.40
N GLY A 676 26.25 6.70 48.92
CA GLY A 676 26.01 6.34 50.32
C GLY A 676 26.14 7.46 51.33
N GLN A 677 26.32 8.73 50.87
CA GLN A 677 26.43 9.91 51.73
C GLN A 677 25.04 10.40 52.16
N CYS A 678 24.31 9.56 52.88
CA CYS A 678 22.91 9.76 53.20
C CYS A 678 22.63 11.03 54.04
N ASN A 679 23.55 11.47 54.89
CA ASN A 679 23.40 12.71 55.68
C ASN A 679 23.36 13.95 54.78
N ASP A 680 24.29 14.03 53.81
CA ASP A 680 24.34 15.15 52.87
C ASP A 680 23.20 15.06 51.83
N ALA A 681 22.89 13.87 51.33
CA ALA A 681 21.77 13.63 50.42
C ALA A 681 20.43 14.04 51.06
N THR A 682 20.18 13.70 52.33
CA THR A 682 18.98 14.08 53.06
C THR A 682 18.90 15.60 53.30
N ARG A 683 20.03 16.24 53.60
CA ARG A 683 20.08 17.69 53.77
C ARG A 683 19.75 18.38 52.48
N MET A 684 20.42 18.01 51.38
CA MET A 684 20.16 18.59 50.05
C MET A 684 18.74 18.28 49.57
N ALA A 685 18.22 17.09 49.81
CA ALA A 685 16.84 16.75 49.41
C ALA A 685 15.80 17.62 50.14
N ARG A 686 15.98 17.90 51.48
CA ARG A 686 15.13 18.84 52.22
C ARG A 686 15.22 20.27 51.73
N GLU A 687 16.41 20.73 51.37
CA GLU A 687 16.61 22.02 50.73
C GLU A 687 15.93 22.06 49.34
N GLY A 688 16.06 20.97 48.56
CA GLY A 688 15.40 20.78 47.30
C GLY A 688 13.88 20.82 47.40
N LEU A 689 13.30 20.14 48.38
CA LEU A 689 11.85 20.22 48.69
C LEU A 689 11.39 21.65 49.01
N SER A 690 12.18 22.41 49.79
CA SER A 690 11.84 23.80 50.12
C SER A 690 11.96 24.72 48.89
N ARG A 691 12.94 24.47 48.02
CA ARG A 691 13.19 25.31 46.84
C ARG A 691 12.33 25.00 45.63
N TYR A 692 11.94 23.76 45.46
CA TYR A 692 11.25 23.22 44.28
C TYR A 692 9.96 22.47 44.67
N ALA A 693 9.23 22.94 45.69
CA ALA A 693 8.07 22.29 46.28
C ALA A 693 6.99 21.90 45.24
N ASP A 694 6.72 22.79 44.28
CA ASP A 694 5.67 22.62 43.26
C ASP A 694 6.20 21.99 41.95
N SER A 695 7.36 21.34 42.01
CA SER A 695 7.98 20.76 40.79
C SER A 695 7.81 19.23 40.70
N ASP A 696 7.99 18.72 39.51
CA ASP A 696 8.00 17.30 39.17
C ASP A 696 9.10 16.49 39.91
N VAL A 697 10.17 17.14 40.37
CA VAL A 697 11.26 16.49 41.13
C VAL A 697 10.99 16.45 42.63
N ALA A 698 9.98 17.19 43.16
CA ALA A 698 9.68 17.19 44.58
C ALA A 698 9.39 15.80 45.18
N PRO A 699 8.57 14.94 44.55
CA PRO A 699 8.35 13.56 45.00
C PRO A 699 9.65 12.76 45.05
N MET A 700 10.56 13.01 44.13
CA MET A 700 11.84 12.31 44.02
C MET A 700 12.79 12.71 45.19
N PHE A 701 12.81 13.98 45.59
CA PHE A 701 13.53 14.42 46.79
C PHE A 701 13.00 13.77 48.06
N GLN A 702 11.67 13.73 48.26
CA GLN A 702 11.05 13.07 49.38
C GLN A 702 11.37 11.56 49.41
N PHE A 703 11.41 10.95 48.23
CA PHE A 703 11.79 9.54 48.11
C PHE A 703 13.26 9.28 48.46
N ILE A 704 14.20 10.15 48.08
CA ILE A 704 15.61 10.10 48.49
C ILE A 704 15.72 10.14 50.03
N ILE A 705 14.94 11.04 50.71
CA ILE A 705 14.93 11.11 52.19
C ILE A 705 14.48 9.77 52.78
N ALA A 706 13.40 9.18 52.24
CA ALA A 706 12.92 7.89 52.63
C ALA A 706 13.99 6.79 52.46
N GLN A 707 14.60 6.71 51.29
CA GLN A 707 15.63 5.73 50.99
C GLN A 707 16.88 5.83 51.89
N CYS A 708 17.26 7.08 52.24
CA CYS A 708 18.33 7.34 53.19
C CYS A 708 17.95 6.87 54.59
N ALA A 709 16.71 7.07 55.02
CA ALA A 709 16.20 6.54 56.30
C ALA A 709 16.27 5.02 56.34
N GLY A 710 15.94 4.36 55.18
CA GLY A 710 16.07 2.90 55.06
C GLY A 710 17.52 2.38 55.22
N ARG A 711 18.47 3.07 54.60
CA ARG A 711 19.91 2.73 54.71
C ARG A 711 20.48 2.89 56.10
N SER A 712 19.91 3.77 56.92
CA SER A 712 20.32 3.94 58.35
C SER A 712 19.87 2.80 59.25
N GLY A 713 19.12 1.84 58.75
CA GLY A 713 18.59 0.71 59.51
C GLY A 713 17.38 1.07 60.39
N ASN A 714 16.90 2.29 60.41
CA ASN A 714 15.73 2.73 61.16
C ASN A 714 14.43 2.49 60.42
N ILE A 715 13.90 1.26 60.54
CA ILE A 715 12.68 0.80 59.85
C ILE A 715 11.48 1.70 60.14
N ARG A 716 11.35 2.21 61.37
CA ARG A 716 10.23 3.09 61.77
C ARG A 716 10.31 4.43 61.01
N ALA A 717 11.50 5.07 60.93
CA ALA A 717 11.71 6.28 60.18
C ALA A 717 11.53 6.06 58.70
N TYR A 718 12.01 4.92 58.15
CA TYR A 718 11.87 4.58 56.76
C TYR A 718 10.40 4.48 56.34
N ARG A 719 9.58 3.76 57.14
CA ARG A 719 8.15 3.64 56.91
C ARG A 719 7.42 5.02 57.02
N ALA A 720 7.80 5.85 57.95
CA ALA A 720 7.21 7.18 58.12
C ALA A 720 7.46 8.08 56.87
N GLU A 721 8.71 8.09 56.35
CA GLU A 721 9.05 8.89 55.20
C GLU A 721 8.44 8.33 53.86
N LEU A 722 8.29 6.99 53.75
CA LEU A 722 7.58 6.38 52.60
C LEU A 722 6.09 6.72 52.62
N ASN A 723 5.45 6.72 53.80
CA ASN A 723 4.06 7.16 53.91
C ASN A 723 3.92 8.64 53.56
N THR A 724 4.88 9.49 53.91
CA THR A 724 4.89 10.88 53.51
C THR A 724 4.93 11.03 51.99
N VAL A 725 5.69 10.20 51.24
CA VAL A 725 5.69 10.20 49.78
C VAL A 725 4.29 9.90 49.24
N ILE A 726 3.64 8.84 49.80
CA ILE A 726 2.31 8.40 49.31
C ILE A 726 1.24 9.44 49.60
N GLU A 727 1.27 10.06 50.84
CA GLU A 727 0.27 11.01 51.27
C GLU A 727 0.40 12.36 50.53
N GLN A 728 1.65 12.84 50.33
CA GLN A 728 1.86 14.16 49.73
C GLN A 728 1.87 14.12 48.23
N TYR A 729 2.26 12.98 47.63
CA TYR A 729 2.43 12.84 46.17
C TYR A 729 1.76 11.59 45.60
N PRO A 730 0.45 11.35 45.82
CA PRO A 730 -0.23 10.10 45.52
C PRO A 730 -0.23 9.71 44.01
N GLN A 731 -0.08 10.71 43.14
CA GLN A 731 -0.07 10.50 41.67
C GLN A 731 1.34 10.30 41.09
N SER A 732 2.40 10.33 41.93
CA SER A 732 3.77 10.20 41.44
C SER A 732 4.17 8.72 41.29
N GLU A 733 5.06 8.43 40.34
CA GLU A 733 5.62 7.08 40.15
C GLU A 733 6.36 6.57 41.40
N VAL A 734 7.00 7.48 42.16
CA VAL A 734 7.69 7.11 43.39
C VAL A 734 6.74 6.77 44.53
N ALA A 735 5.49 7.21 44.50
CA ALA A 735 4.47 6.81 45.48
C ALA A 735 4.09 5.34 45.29
N GLN A 736 3.98 4.85 44.07
CA GLN A 736 3.74 3.43 43.81
C GLN A 736 4.91 2.57 44.29
N SER A 737 6.13 3.05 44.04
CA SER A 737 7.34 2.38 44.56
C SER A 737 7.38 2.35 46.08
N ALA A 738 7.01 3.49 46.72
CA ALA A 738 6.92 3.56 48.18
C ALA A 738 5.87 2.62 48.78
N ALA A 739 4.69 2.49 48.16
CA ALA A 739 3.65 1.57 48.59
C ALA A 739 4.11 0.11 48.48
N THR A 740 4.82 -0.23 47.40
CA THR A 740 5.40 -1.58 47.22
C THR A 740 6.41 -1.90 48.30
N ILE A 741 7.30 -0.95 48.64
CA ILE A 741 8.30 -1.12 49.70
C ILE A 741 7.62 -1.31 51.07
N ILE A 742 6.56 -0.55 51.35
CA ILE A 742 5.80 -0.71 52.62
C ILE A 742 5.19 -2.12 52.72
N THR A 743 4.59 -2.59 51.61
CA THR A 743 4.02 -3.94 51.56
C THR A 743 5.09 -5.03 51.84
N MET A 744 6.28 -4.86 51.32
CA MET A 744 7.41 -5.77 51.59
C MET A 744 7.88 -5.71 53.08
N LEU A 745 7.89 -4.54 53.65
CA LEU A 745 8.22 -4.34 55.06
C LEU A 745 7.18 -4.99 55.98
N ASP A 746 5.90 -4.91 55.64
CA ASP A 746 4.79 -5.55 56.38
C ASP A 746 4.86 -7.08 56.31
N GLN A 747 5.15 -7.62 55.12
CA GLN A 747 5.37 -9.06 54.93
C GLN A 747 6.55 -9.59 55.78
N ARG A 748 7.64 -8.83 55.83
CA ARG A 748 8.81 -9.19 56.62
C ARG A 748 8.55 -9.14 58.11
N GLU A 749 7.78 -8.16 58.61
CA GLU A 749 7.35 -8.12 60.03
C GLU A 749 6.44 -9.26 60.38
N LEU A 750 5.50 -9.65 59.53
CA LEU A 750 4.63 -10.84 59.70
C LEU A 750 5.45 -12.15 59.76
N GLN A 751 6.46 -12.29 58.91
CA GLN A 751 7.38 -13.44 58.94
C GLN A 751 8.20 -13.51 60.23
N LEU A 752 8.68 -12.37 60.73
CA LEU A 752 9.42 -12.29 62.02
C LEU A 752 8.50 -12.53 63.25
N ALA A 753 7.22 -12.14 63.19
CA ALA A 753 6.25 -12.38 64.24
C ALA A 753 5.75 -13.83 64.30
N SER A 754 5.82 -14.58 63.22
CA SER A 754 5.44 -16.00 63.15
C SER A 754 6.53 -17.00 63.54
N ALA A 755 7.75 -16.54 63.80
CA ALA A 755 8.84 -17.36 64.31
C ALA A 755 8.85 -17.37 65.84
N GLN A 756 8.15 -18.34 66.48
CA GLN A 756 8.34 -18.65 67.92
C GLN A 756 9.60 -19.49 68.13
N PRO A 757 10.28 -19.34 69.28
CA PRO A 757 11.55 -19.94 69.49
C PRO A 757 11.40 -21.35 70.05
N ASP A 758 11.97 -22.40 69.40
CA ASP A 758 12.32 -23.69 70.04
C ASP A 758 13.83 -23.97 69.83
N GLU A 759 14.49 -24.01 70.96
CA GLU A 759 15.73 -24.61 71.37
C GLU A 759 16.89 -24.94 70.41
N VAL A 760 17.96 -24.22 70.71
CA VAL A 760 19.38 -24.64 70.81
C VAL A 760 19.89 -25.82 69.98
N GLY A 761 20.79 -25.50 69.05
CA GLY A 761 21.70 -26.42 68.41
C GLY A 761 22.80 -25.71 67.67
N GLU A 762 23.99 -25.62 68.27
CA GLU A 762 25.21 -25.04 67.68
C GLU A 762 25.58 -25.71 66.35
N SER A 763 25.89 -24.93 65.34
CA SER A 763 27.09 -25.12 64.49
C SER A 763 27.17 -24.08 63.36
N GLN A 764 28.22 -23.35 63.37
CA GLN A 764 29.14 -22.71 62.44
C GLN A 764 28.59 -22.13 61.09
N PRO A 765 29.23 -21.07 60.61
CA PRO A 765 28.73 -20.19 59.56
C PRO A 765 29.01 -20.71 58.16
N ALA A 766 28.02 -20.61 57.29
CA ALA A 766 28.20 -20.75 55.86
C ALA A 766 27.66 -19.55 55.10
N ASP A 767 28.40 -19.09 54.20
CA ASP A 767 28.25 -17.96 53.28
C ASP A 767 26.97 -17.91 52.50
N GLY A 768 26.55 -16.68 52.19
CA GLY A 768 25.84 -16.32 50.95
C GLY A 768 24.41 -16.77 50.80
N VAL A 769 23.46 -15.99 51.32
CA VAL A 769 22.02 -16.14 50.95
C VAL A 769 21.78 -15.43 49.66
N THR A 770 21.82 -16.15 48.56
CA THR A 770 21.15 -15.85 47.33
C THR A 770 19.65 -16.02 47.52
N ALA A 771 18.85 -15.11 47.03
CA ALA A 771 17.39 -15.21 46.96
C ALA A 771 16.96 -16.51 46.24
N PRO A 772 15.80 -17.10 46.55
CA PRO A 772 15.36 -18.38 45.96
C PRO A 772 15.16 -18.16 44.46
N VAL A 773 16.00 -18.81 43.67
CA VAL A 773 15.87 -18.90 42.23
C VAL A 773 14.64 -19.78 41.96
N VAL A 774 13.62 -19.20 41.34
CA VAL A 774 12.57 -19.95 40.65
C VAL A 774 13.26 -20.92 39.70
N GLY A 775 12.90 -22.20 39.71
CA GLY A 775 13.66 -23.28 39.10
C GLY A 775 13.73 -23.30 37.58
N TYR A 776 14.46 -22.42 36.97
CA TYR A 776 14.87 -22.57 35.59
C TYR A 776 15.85 -23.74 35.44
N SER A 777 15.55 -24.64 34.50
CA SER A 777 16.41 -25.80 34.23
C SER A 777 17.56 -25.45 33.27
N THR A 778 18.59 -26.27 33.28
CA THR A 778 19.70 -26.16 32.32
C THR A 778 19.15 -26.20 30.90
N PRO A 779 19.48 -25.22 30.03
CA PRO A 779 18.86 -25.08 28.70
C PRO A 779 19.17 -26.28 27.79
N GLN A 780 18.18 -27.09 27.44
CA GLN A 780 18.27 -28.22 26.53
C GLN A 780 17.08 -28.24 25.56
N GLY A 781 17.25 -28.92 24.41
CA GLY A 781 16.15 -29.10 23.43
C GLY A 781 15.87 -27.91 22.55
N GLU A 782 14.60 -27.74 22.15
CA GLU A 782 14.13 -26.66 21.31
C GLU A 782 14.17 -25.32 22.02
N HIS A 783 14.58 -24.29 21.29
CA HIS A 783 14.73 -22.93 21.80
C HIS A 783 13.90 -21.94 20.98
N LEU A 784 13.57 -20.83 21.62
CA LEU A 784 12.90 -19.68 21.01
C LEU A 784 13.74 -18.43 21.26
N PHE A 785 13.60 -17.48 20.33
CA PHE A 785 14.06 -16.12 20.55
C PHE A 785 12.89 -15.26 21.02
N LEU A 786 13.11 -14.43 22.04
CA LEU A 786 12.11 -13.51 22.56
C LEU A 786 12.62 -12.07 22.46
N ALA A 787 11.77 -11.16 21.95
CA ALA A 787 11.92 -9.73 22.20
C ALA A 787 10.86 -9.32 23.25
N ILE A 788 11.33 -8.82 24.37
CA ILE A 788 10.51 -8.37 25.50
C ILE A 788 10.31 -6.87 25.32
N VAL A 789 9.06 -6.42 25.14
CA VAL A 789 8.74 -5.03 24.81
C VAL A 789 7.57 -4.52 25.65
N PRO A 790 7.47 -3.21 25.93
CA PRO A 790 6.30 -2.62 26.57
C PRO A 790 5.02 -2.83 25.75
N LYS A 791 3.88 -2.98 26.41
CA LYS A 791 2.57 -3.22 25.76
C LYS A 791 2.11 -2.05 24.87
N ASN A 792 2.50 -0.83 25.20
CA ASN A 792 2.21 0.37 24.41
C ASN A 792 3.07 0.52 23.15
N SER A 793 3.99 -0.42 22.91
CA SER A 793 4.80 -0.44 21.68
C SER A 793 3.97 -0.83 20.46
N PRO A 794 4.36 -0.43 19.23
CA PRO A 794 3.67 -0.80 18.00
C PRO A 794 3.91 -2.29 17.63
N ILE A 795 3.34 -3.21 18.39
CA ILE A 795 3.61 -4.67 18.35
C ILE A 795 3.49 -5.24 16.93
N ASN A 796 2.48 -4.84 16.17
CA ASN A 796 2.29 -5.32 14.80
C ASN A 796 3.44 -4.90 13.87
N GLN A 797 3.95 -3.68 14.01
CA GLN A 797 5.10 -3.20 13.24
C GLN A 797 6.38 -3.95 13.64
N LEU A 798 6.60 -4.16 14.93
CA LEU A 798 7.77 -4.90 15.44
C LEU A 798 7.76 -6.36 14.98
N ARG A 799 6.60 -7.01 14.98
CA ARG A 799 6.42 -8.35 14.42
C ARG A 799 6.71 -8.37 12.92
N PHE A 800 6.19 -7.39 12.17
CA PHE A 800 6.44 -7.26 10.73
C PHE A 800 7.93 -7.11 10.43
N ASN A 801 8.64 -6.28 11.19
CA ASN A 801 10.09 -6.08 11.04
C ASN A 801 10.87 -7.40 11.24
N LEU A 802 10.52 -8.19 12.28
CA LEU A 802 11.13 -9.51 12.52
C LEU A 802 10.76 -10.53 11.44
N VAL A 803 9.53 -10.52 10.92
CA VAL A 803 9.14 -11.35 9.78
C VAL A 803 9.96 -10.98 8.53
N SER A 804 10.11 -9.70 8.23
CA SER A 804 10.91 -9.22 7.11
C SER A 804 12.37 -9.66 7.25
N PHE A 805 12.97 -9.47 8.42
CA PHE A 805 14.31 -9.94 8.74
C PHE A 805 14.47 -11.46 8.54
N ASN A 806 13.46 -12.25 8.95
CA ASN A 806 13.47 -13.69 8.76
C ASN A 806 13.41 -14.09 7.28
N VAL A 807 12.63 -13.37 6.47
CA VAL A 807 12.57 -13.58 5.02
C VAL A 807 13.90 -13.26 4.36
N ASP A 808 14.56 -12.16 4.77
CA ASP A 808 15.81 -11.71 4.15
C ASP A 808 17.00 -12.62 4.52
N HIS A 809 17.04 -13.15 5.77
CA HIS A 809 18.23 -13.86 6.28
C HIS A 809 18.02 -15.35 6.56
N TYR A 810 16.78 -15.83 6.67
CA TYR A 810 16.43 -17.17 7.12
C TYR A 810 15.30 -17.82 6.32
N ILE A 811 15.19 -17.51 5.02
CA ILE A 811 14.11 -17.97 4.14
C ILE A 811 13.94 -19.52 4.11
N ASN A 812 15.00 -20.26 4.37
CA ASN A 812 15.00 -21.72 4.42
C ASN A 812 14.51 -22.30 5.77
N LEU A 813 14.37 -21.47 6.79
CA LEU A 813 13.84 -21.84 8.09
C LEU A 813 12.43 -21.25 8.22
N ASN A 814 11.43 -22.11 8.37
CA ASN A 814 10.04 -21.67 8.61
C ASN A 814 9.91 -21.08 10.03
N LEU A 815 10.50 -19.89 10.25
CA LEU A 815 10.45 -19.20 11.54
C LEU A 815 9.11 -18.49 11.70
N ASN A 816 8.31 -18.96 12.66
CA ASN A 816 7.02 -18.34 12.98
C ASN A 816 7.21 -17.22 14.01
N VAL A 817 6.61 -16.05 13.77
CA VAL A 817 6.67 -14.89 14.65
C VAL A 817 5.30 -14.66 15.30
N THR A 818 5.22 -14.88 16.59
CA THR A 818 3.98 -14.70 17.38
C THR A 818 4.19 -13.65 18.49
N SER A 819 3.11 -13.19 19.09
CA SER A 819 3.18 -12.31 20.27
C SER A 819 2.22 -12.78 21.36
N THR A 820 2.66 -12.70 22.62
CA THR A 820 1.88 -13.11 23.78
C THR A 820 2.06 -12.08 24.90
N GLU A 821 0.99 -11.69 25.56
CA GLU A 821 1.05 -10.84 26.75
C GLU A 821 1.61 -11.62 27.94
N LEU A 822 2.68 -11.09 28.54
CA LEU A 822 3.27 -11.66 29.75
C LEU A 822 2.63 -11.05 31.01
N THR A 823 2.47 -9.74 31.00
CA THR A 823 1.82 -8.96 32.06
C THR A 823 0.96 -7.87 31.44
N ASP A 824 0.25 -7.09 32.26
CA ASP A 824 -0.53 -5.93 31.80
C ASP A 824 0.34 -4.84 31.13
N PHE A 825 1.67 -4.89 31.31
CA PHE A 825 2.63 -3.88 30.85
C PHE A 825 3.65 -4.41 29.83
N VAL A 826 3.78 -5.73 29.69
CA VAL A 826 4.86 -6.37 28.90
C VAL A 826 4.28 -7.40 27.92
N VAL A 827 4.75 -7.32 26.68
CA VAL A 827 4.46 -8.26 25.60
C VAL A 827 5.73 -8.96 25.17
N LEU A 828 5.64 -10.26 24.93
CA LEU A 828 6.70 -11.09 24.36
C LEU A 828 6.44 -11.27 22.87
N ILE A 829 7.35 -10.83 22.01
CA ILE A 829 7.37 -11.22 20.60
C ILE A 829 8.28 -12.44 20.49
N GLN A 830 7.73 -13.56 20.04
CA GLN A 830 8.38 -14.87 20.04
C GLN A 830 8.70 -15.27 18.61
N VAL A 831 9.93 -15.73 18.36
CA VAL A 831 10.33 -16.37 17.11
C VAL A 831 10.61 -17.84 17.42
N GLU A 832 9.82 -18.72 16.83
CA GLU A 832 9.80 -20.15 17.10
C GLU A 832 10.56 -20.93 16.02
N SER A 833 10.90 -22.19 16.38
CA SER A 833 11.43 -23.22 15.49
C SER A 833 12.96 -23.35 15.42
N PHE A 834 13.69 -22.99 16.48
CA PHE A 834 15.11 -23.33 16.60
C PHE A 834 15.30 -24.68 17.28
N LYS A 835 15.98 -25.60 16.59
CA LYS A 835 16.17 -26.98 17.06
C LYS A 835 17.19 -27.11 18.19
N SER A 836 18.02 -26.10 18.37
CA SER A 836 19.09 -26.11 19.37
C SER A 836 19.35 -24.72 19.95
N ARG A 837 19.98 -24.67 21.10
CA ARG A 837 20.51 -23.46 21.71
C ARG A 837 21.43 -22.69 20.76
N GLN A 838 22.28 -23.40 20.03
CA GLN A 838 23.25 -22.78 19.13
C GLN A 838 22.56 -22.01 17.99
N GLU A 839 21.58 -22.62 17.34
CA GLU A 839 20.81 -21.95 16.27
C GLU A 839 20.09 -20.69 16.78
N ALA A 840 19.48 -20.78 17.97
CA ALA A 840 18.79 -19.64 18.58
C ALA A 840 19.76 -18.51 18.99
N MET A 841 20.97 -18.86 19.44
CA MET A 841 22.00 -17.88 19.78
C MET A 841 22.63 -17.24 18.54
N GLU A 842 22.83 -17.97 17.45
CA GLU A 842 23.26 -17.40 16.17
C GLU A 842 22.22 -16.39 15.62
N TYR A 843 20.95 -16.70 15.78
CA TYR A 843 19.86 -15.79 15.45
C TYR A 843 19.89 -14.55 16.35
N PHE A 844 20.02 -14.71 17.67
CA PHE A 844 20.14 -13.64 18.65
C PHE A 844 21.29 -12.66 18.31
N ILE A 845 22.46 -13.17 17.97
CA ILE A 845 23.62 -12.34 17.62
C ILE A 845 23.33 -11.50 16.37
N LYS A 846 22.70 -12.08 15.35
CA LYS A 846 22.37 -11.35 14.13
C LYS A 846 21.30 -10.30 14.34
N VAL A 847 20.23 -10.61 15.07
CA VAL A 847 19.16 -9.66 15.41
C VAL A 847 19.73 -8.50 16.24
N ASN A 848 20.60 -8.80 17.18
CA ASN A 848 21.23 -7.77 18.03
C ASN A 848 22.23 -6.86 17.27
N ALA A 849 22.77 -7.33 16.15
CA ALA A 849 23.63 -6.53 15.27
C ALA A 849 22.86 -5.67 14.27
N GLU A 850 21.57 -5.94 14.03
CA GLU A 850 20.77 -5.25 13.04
C GLU A 850 20.07 -4.03 13.64
N GLN A 851 20.40 -2.84 13.11
CA GLN A 851 19.79 -1.58 13.59
C GLN A 851 18.39 -1.37 13.01
N GLY A 852 17.47 -0.90 13.84
CA GLY A 852 16.12 -0.49 13.41
C GLY A 852 15.03 -1.54 13.49
N LEU A 853 15.30 -2.80 13.86
CA LEU A 853 14.30 -3.85 13.99
C LEU A 853 13.21 -3.51 15.03
N MET A 854 13.57 -2.78 16.07
CA MET A 854 12.61 -2.33 17.11
C MET A 854 12.00 -0.95 16.82
N GLY A 855 11.97 -0.51 15.54
CA GLY A 855 11.16 0.61 15.06
C GLY A 855 11.41 1.94 15.76
N GLY A 856 12.63 2.18 16.27
CA GLY A 856 12.99 3.42 16.98
C GLY A 856 12.67 3.41 18.47
N LEU A 857 12.30 2.27 19.07
CA LEU A 857 12.24 2.13 20.52
C LEU A 857 13.65 2.32 21.12
N PRO A 858 13.78 3.05 22.25
CA PRO A 858 15.05 3.17 22.95
C PRO A 858 15.57 1.78 23.37
N GLU A 859 16.89 1.56 23.34
CA GLU A 859 17.49 0.28 23.75
C GLU A 859 17.21 -0.07 25.22
N ALA A 860 16.90 0.92 26.06
CA ALA A 860 16.52 0.71 27.45
C ALA A 860 15.11 0.12 27.61
N ASP A 861 14.24 0.22 26.60
CA ASP A 861 12.82 -0.15 26.70
C ASP A 861 12.54 -1.57 26.18
N TYR A 862 13.52 -2.26 25.58
CA TYR A 862 13.35 -3.62 25.13
C TYR A 862 14.54 -4.51 25.49
N SER A 863 14.33 -5.81 25.50
CA SER A 863 15.40 -6.78 25.72
C SER A 863 15.24 -8.00 24.84
N TYR A 864 16.34 -8.49 24.30
CA TYR A 864 16.39 -9.74 23.57
C TYR A 864 16.91 -10.87 24.45
N VAL A 865 16.29 -12.02 24.39
CA VAL A 865 16.76 -13.25 25.08
C VAL A 865 16.48 -14.49 24.25
N VAL A 866 17.22 -15.54 24.54
CA VAL A 866 16.96 -16.90 24.05
C VAL A 866 16.45 -17.73 25.21
N ILE A 867 15.44 -18.56 24.98
CA ILE A 867 14.82 -19.38 26.02
C ILE A 867 14.54 -20.79 25.48
N SER A 868 14.73 -21.80 26.31
CA SER A 868 14.28 -23.16 26.01
C SER A 868 12.74 -23.26 26.20
N ARG A 869 12.09 -24.16 25.48
CA ARG A 869 10.63 -24.33 25.55
C ARG A 869 10.15 -24.62 26.97
N ASP A 870 10.91 -25.42 27.73
CA ASP A 870 10.57 -25.77 29.13
C ASP A 870 10.68 -24.54 30.03
N ASN A 871 11.73 -23.74 29.89
CA ASN A 871 11.88 -22.51 30.66
C ASN A 871 10.89 -21.41 30.30
N LEU A 872 10.34 -21.41 29.06
CA LEU A 872 9.32 -20.45 28.65
C LEU A 872 8.04 -20.60 29.49
N GLU A 873 7.63 -21.82 29.79
CA GLU A 873 6.45 -22.07 30.63
C GLU A 873 6.68 -21.62 32.08
N VAL A 874 7.89 -21.86 32.62
CA VAL A 874 8.30 -21.32 33.92
C VAL A 874 8.28 -19.79 33.90
N PHE A 875 8.80 -19.16 32.86
CA PHE A 875 8.86 -17.71 32.70
C PHE A 875 7.46 -17.09 32.59
N LYS A 876 6.54 -17.73 31.88
CA LYS A 876 5.12 -17.30 31.81
C LYS A 876 4.41 -17.43 33.15
N GLY A 877 4.81 -18.39 33.97
CA GLY A 877 4.26 -18.63 35.31
C GLY A 877 4.76 -17.62 36.34
N ASP A 878 6.07 -17.38 36.36
CA ASP A 878 6.71 -16.47 37.30
C ASP A 878 6.61 -14.99 36.94
N LYS A 879 6.48 -14.71 35.62
CA LYS A 879 6.38 -13.36 35.05
C LYS A 879 7.52 -12.38 35.38
N SER A 880 8.64 -12.89 35.89
CA SER A 880 9.77 -12.12 36.34
C SER A 880 10.77 -11.88 35.21
N VAL A 881 10.65 -10.75 34.49
CA VAL A 881 11.58 -10.36 33.43
C VAL A 881 13.00 -10.26 33.97
N ALA A 882 13.20 -9.62 35.13
CA ALA A 882 14.51 -9.44 35.74
C ALA A 882 15.14 -10.79 36.16
N GLY A 883 14.31 -11.72 36.69
CA GLY A 883 14.73 -13.08 37.06
C GLY A 883 15.26 -13.85 35.86
N TYR A 884 14.51 -13.82 34.74
CA TYR A 884 14.95 -14.52 33.54
C TYR A 884 16.15 -13.85 32.85
N LEU A 885 16.26 -12.53 32.83
CA LEU A 885 17.43 -11.82 32.30
C LEU A 885 18.73 -12.20 33.06
N ASN A 886 18.67 -12.37 34.36
CA ASN A 886 19.81 -12.84 35.13
C ASN A 886 20.18 -14.29 34.77
N PHE A 887 19.21 -15.19 34.71
CA PHE A 887 19.41 -16.56 34.27
C PHE A 887 19.99 -16.62 32.85
N PHE A 888 19.49 -15.81 31.92
CA PHE A 888 19.99 -15.72 30.55
C PHE A 888 21.46 -15.28 30.49
N ARG A 889 21.85 -14.27 31.28
CA ARG A 889 23.23 -13.80 31.33
C ARG A 889 24.19 -14.91 31.85
N GLU A 890 23.80 -15.62 32.90
CA GLU A 890 24.59 -16.65 33.50
C GLU A 890 24.74 -17.91 32.64
N ASN A 891 23.70 -18.27 31.87
CA ASN A 891 23.65 -19.56 31.19
C ASN A 891 23.83 -19.47 29.66
N TYR A 892 23.66 -18.30 29.04
CA TYR A 892 23.72 -18.14 27.60
C TYR A 892 24.86 -17.21 27.14
N LEU A 893 25.25 -16.22 27.95
CA LEU A 893 26.20 -15.20 27.56
C LEU A 893 27.60 -15.40 28.17
N ASN A 894 27.74 -16.31 29.17
CA ASN A 894 29.03 -16.70 29.78
C ASN A 894 29.68 -17.91 29.09
#